data_0b60836301f164075bc264c59bbc3801
#
_entry.id   0b60836301f164075bc264c59bbc3801
#
_cell.length_a   1.000
_cell.length_b   1.000
_cell.length_c   1.000
_cell.angle_alpha   90.00
_cell.angle_beta   90.00
_cell.angle_gamma   90.00
#
_symmetry.space_group_name_H-M   'P 1'
#
loop_
_entity.id
_entity.type
_entity.pdbx_description
1 polymer ?
#
loop_
_entity_poly.entity_id
_entity_poly.type
_entity_poly.pdbx_seq_one_letter_code
_entity_poly.pdbx_strand_id
1 'polypeptide(L)'
;MELLCENFKVLIDDSTGFPTKMISLLDPYEMNWIRGDYPWGSVLGMEIQRVDKTGRGVCVFFVNEDRTLGVKIERFVEGEKYRETYVFENLSNSDSVLLNDTIGIVFPYNDLFDKKENMLHTRCNSHIRCADDICNIQSVKLDGKSPYLIQRATCGSFSGYGLLCDISVTQNASHDRGNIVLYPKKCVLNSGETMSFAFDFYFSDVREPISYITCDHYSGFVGDKFSISVHWYEKIESLCGEVCGDSLSFQITDNHAITSIMFDSVGEKTVNFEINGKKTFICLNILESLDEILERRVRFITEKQQYKGEDQRLNGAYLIYDRETDSQYYDPCFTDHNCSRERLSMGALVAASLSRKYDADVADSLKKHRAFVEREILDVQTGYVKNGIDGTITRLYNFPWVSTYYLEWYRFSGETECLRIAARVLNKYYELGGSAQESPCIEAFEILEFLKKEGLDVEYKQLKREFISHADSIYARRTKSSSEEVSCANGMMNLMSTFLAQVYLLTEDKKYLMCIDDLLKISESFYDSQPDYRMYGIALRYWDMYWFGKDQSYGDTYPQWLSALTTQMYYYCDLAMETDHKSIIKENLLGNCCVYFSDGFAACGYLYPKKITVFSSDPDTKNVNRPLGYWNGKRFDAFANDQDWSLYYAVKYLLQ
;
A
#
# COMPACT_ATOMS: atom_id res chain seq x y z
N MET A 1 1.24 -1.16 36.88
CA MET A 1 2.68 -1.49 37.06
C MET A 1 3.46 -0.83 35.92
N GLU A 2 4.68 -0.34 36.20
CA GLU A 2 5.58 0.20 35.18
C GLU A 2 6.79 -0.72 35.03
N LEU A 3 7.10 -1.09 33.80
CA LEU A 3 8.32 -1.78 33.41
C LEU A 3 9.20 -0.79 32.67
N LEU A 4 10.42 -0.58 33.14
CA LEU A 4 11.38 0.37 32.59
C LEU A 4 12.49 -0.37 31.85
N CYS A 5 12.64 -0.09 30.56
CA CYS A 5 13.79 -0.42 29.74
C CYS A 5 14.75 0.77 29.66
N GLU A 6 15.93 0.64 29.08
CA GLU A 6 16.92 1.71 29.02
C GLU A 6 16.38 3.00 28.38
N ASN A 7 15.68 2.89 27.23
CA ASN A 7 15.23 4.02 26.43
C ASN A 7 13.70 4.10 26.24
N PHE A 8 12.93 3.24 26.93
CA PHE A 8 11.47 3.27 26.88
C PHE A 8 10.83 2.66 28.13
N LYS A 9 9.52 2.88 28.29
CA LYS A 9 8.71 2.33 29.37
C LYS A 9 7.44 1.66 28.84
N VAL A 10 7.00 0.61 29.56
CA VAL A 10 5.73 -0.08 29.32
C VAL A 10 4.87 0.03 30.59
N LEU A 11 3.66 0.57 30.45
CA LEU A 11 2.67 0.62 31.52
C LEU A 11 1.70 -0.56 31.35
N ILE A 12 1.57 -1.35 32.40
CA ILE A 12 0.71 -2.54 32.45
C ILE A 12 -0.42 -2.29 33.45
N ASP A 13 -1.65 -2.59 33.05
CA ASP A 13 -2.81 -2.59 33.92
C ASP A 13 -2.68 -3.73 34.94
N ASP A 14 -2.81 -3.40 36.23
CA ASP A 14 -2.60 -4.36 37.32
C ASP A 14 -3.68 -5.42 37.44
N SER A 15 -4.88 -5.15 36.93
CA SER A 15 -6.03 -6.04 37.03
C SER A 15 -6.11 -7.04 35.87
N THR A 16 -5.66 -6.64 34.68
CA THR A 16 -5.72 -7.46 33.47
C THR A 16 -4.36 -7.99 33.03
N GLY A 17 -3.26 -7.38 33.50
CA GLY A 17 -1.92 -7.69 33.07
C GLY A 17 -1.59 -7.28 31.62
N PHE A 18 -2.46 -6.50 30.96
CA PHE A 18 -2.21 -6.00 29.61
C PHE A 18 -1.42 -4.70 29.60
N PRO A 19 -0.46 -4.55 28.66
CA PRO A 19 0.13 -3.27 28.35
C PRO A 19 -0.91 -2.26 27.87
N THR A 20 -0.90 -1.06 28.45
CA THR A 20 -1.77 0.05 28.08
C THR A 20 -1.01 1.18 27.40
N LYS A 21 0.30 1.28 27.69
CA LYS A 21 1.17 2.25 27.04
C LYS A 21 2.55 1.65 26.79
N MET A 22 3.12 1.99 25.66
CA MET A 22 4.52 1.75 25.32
C MET A 22 5.06 3.07 24.76
N ILE A 23 6.02 3.68 25.45
CA ILE A 23 6.47 5.05 25.19
C ILE A 23 7.99 5.07 25.15
N SER A 24 8.56 5.56 24.05
CA SER A 24 9.99 5.84 23.99
C SER A 24 10.34 7.09 24.81
N LEU A 25 11.37 7.03 25.62
CA LEU A 25 11.90 8.15 26.39
C LEU A 25 12.70 9.14 25.52
N LEU A 26 13.02 8.73 24.30
CA LEU A 26 13.72 9.55 23.31
C LEU A 26 12.74 10.31 22.38
N ASP A 27 11.45 10.00 22.43
CA ASP A 27 10.44 10.68 21.60
C ASP A 27 9.95 11.96 22.29
N PRO A 28 10.21 13.16 21.72
CA PRO A 28 9.78 14.43 22.31
C PRO A 28 8.25 14.59 22.35
N TYR A 29 7.51 13.80 21.63
CA TYR A 29 6.05 13.81 21.61
C TYR A 29 5.42 12.78 22.54
N GLU A 30 6.22 11.94 23.20
CA GLU A 30 5.77 10.87 24.09
C GLU A 30 4.67 9.99 23.50
N MET A 31 4.78 9.66 22.21
CA MET A 31 3.81 8.85 21.50
C MET A 31 3.54 7.54 22.23
N ASN A 32 2.26 7.24 22.48
CA ASN A 32 1.87 5.90 22.88
C ASN A 32 1.73 5.01 21.64
N TRP A 33 2.57 3.98 21.53
CA TRP A 33 2.57 3.05 20.40
C TRP A 33 1.44 2.01 20.45
N ILE A 34 0.73 1.93 21.58
CA ILE A 34 -0.46 1.08 21.77
C ILE A 34 -1.71 1.90 21.50
N ARG A 35 -2.57 1.39 20.64
CA ARG A 35 -3.82 2.04 20.24
C ARG A 35 -4.83 2.22 21.38
N GLY A 36 -4.94 1.20 22.26
CA GLY A 36 -5.72 1.28 23.49
C GLY A 36 -7.21 0.92 23.39
N ASP A 37 -7.74 0.65 22.20
CA ASP A 37 -9.13 0.21 21.98
C ASP A 37 -9.29 -1.32 22.04
N TYR A 38 -8.19 -2.06 22.01
CA TYR A 38 -8.14 -3.51 22.15
C TYR A 38 -6.97 -3.92 23.05
N PRO A 39 -7.08 -5.04 23.82
CA PRO A 39 -6.00 -5.46 24.72
C PRO A 39 -4.76 -5.92 23.96
N TRP A 40 -3.62 -5.27 24.19
CA TRP A 40 -2.32 -5.64 23.62
C TRP A 40 -1.86 -7.02 24.05
N GLY A 41 -1.46 -7.84 23.08
CA GLY A 41 -0.97 -9.20 23.34
C GLY A 41 -2.06 -10.13 23.89
N SER A 42 -3.33 -9.84 23.65
CA SER A 42 -4.42 -10.77 23.95
C SER A 42 -4.48 -11.90 22.92
N VAL A 43 -5.15 -12.98 23.26
CA VAL A 43 -5.35 -14.14 22.38
C VAL A 43 -6.84 -14.28 22.08
N LEU A 44 -7.17 -14.37 20.78
CA LEU A 44 -8.57 -14.49 20.33
C LEU A 44 -9.26 -15.71 20.93
N GLY A 45 -10.50 -15.53 21.40
CA GLY A 45 -11.32 -16.60 21.98
C GLY A 45 -10.85 -17.13 23.36
N MET A 46 -10.00 -16.33 24.05
CA MET A 46 -9.47 -16.70 25.37
C MET A 46 -9.92 -15.72 26.44
N GLU A 47 -10.22 -16.22 27.63
CA GLU A 47 -10.64 -15.45 28.80
C GLU A 47 -9.58 -15.48 29.91
N ILE A 48 -9.39 -14.34 30.61
CA ILE A 48 -8.45 -14.23 31.74
C ILE A 48 -9.00 -15.05 32.90
N GLN A 49 -8.14 -15.93 33.43
CA GLN A 49 -8.43 -16.69 34.64
C GLN A 49 -7.70 -16.11 35.87
N ARG A 50 -6.47 -15.68 35.69
CA ARG A 50 -5.63 -15.20 36.80
C ARG A 50 -4.54 -14.26 36.29
N VAL A 51 -4.19 -13.27 37.11
CA VAL A 51 -3.09 -12.35 36.91
C VAL A 51 -2.18 -12.40 38.12
N ASP A 52 -0.92 -12.76 37.93
CA ASP A 52 0.07 -12.84 38.99
C ASP A 52 1.18 -11.83 38.76
N LYS A 53 1.48 -10.99 39.74
CA LYS A 53 2.68 -10.13 39.71
C LYS A 53 3.90 -10.97 40.07
N THR A 54 4.95 -10.84 39.28
CA THR A 54 6.24 -11.52 39.51
C THR A 54 7.30 -10.50 39.90
N GLY A 55 8.47 -10.96 40.36
CA GLY A 55 9.58 -10.07 40.75
C GLY A 55 10.17 -9.26 39.60
N ARG A 56 9.87 -9.62 38.32
CA ARG A 56 10.36 -8.93 37.11
C ARG A 56 9.29 -8.48 36.14
N GLY A 57 7.99 -8.74 36.43
CA GLY A 57 6.92 -8.40 35.53
C GLY A 57 5.56 -8.99 35.93
N VAL A 58 4.79 -9.46 34.97
CA VAL A 58 3.46 -10.03 35.17
C VAL A 58 3.29 -11.34 34.39
N CYS A 59 2.51 -12.25 34.98
CA CYS A 59 2.08 -13.51 34.36
C CYS A 59 0.57 -13.54 34.30
N VAL A 60 -0.01 -13.80 33.12
CA VAL A 60 -1.45 -13.86 32.90
C VAL A 60 -1.81 -15.25 32.38
N PHE A 61 -2.85 -15.84 32.94
CA PHE A 61 -3.36 -17.16 32.55
C PHE A 61 -4.72 -17.01 31.89
N PHE A 62 -4.87 -17.63 30.73
CA PHE A 62 -6.08 -17.65 29.94
C PHE A 62 -6.55 -19.07 29.69
N VAL A 63 -7.85 -19.23 29.47
CA VAL A 63 -8.44 -20.46 28.94
C VAL A 63 -9.48 -20.13 27.87
N ASN A 64 -9.71 -21.06 26.95
CA ASN A 64 -10.82 -20.98 26.02
C ASN A 64 -12.14 -21.36 26.72
N GLU A 65 -13.29 -21.12 26.08
CA GLU A 65 -14.64 -21.39 26.58
C GLU A 65 -14.79 -22.84 27.07
N ASP A 66 -14.32 -23.81 26.30
CA ASP A 66 -14.41 -25.25 26.61
C ASP A 66 -13.37 -25.72 27.65
N ARG A 67 -12.45 -24.85 28.08
CA ARG A 67 -11.36 -25.20 29.01
C ARG A 67 -10.45 -26.33 28.52
N THR A 68 -10.34 -26.51 27.23
CA THR A 68 -9.46 -27.49 26.59
C THR A 68 -8.08 -26.93 26.23
N LEU A 69 -7.99 -25.60 26.07
CA LEU A 69 -6.76 -24.90 25.74
C LEU A 69 -6.48 -23.81 26.78
N GLY A 70 -5.29 -23.86 27.36
CA GLY A 70 -4.74 -22.81 28.23
C GLY A 70 -3.68 -22.00 27.52
N VAL A 71 -3.53 -20.74 27.92
CA VAL A 71 -2.39 -19.91 27.53
C VAL A 71 -1.80 -19.20 28.74
N LYS A 72 -0.51 -19.36 28.96
CA LYS A 72 0.26 -18.60 29.94
C LYS A 72 1.05 -17.54 29.21
N ILE A 73 0.87 -16.27 29.59
CA ILE A 73 1.61 -15.14 29.03
C ILE A 73 2.48 -14.53 30.12
N GLU A 74 3.78 -14.46 29.89
CA GLU A 74 4.72 -13.76 30.76
C GLU A 74 5.24 -12.50 30.08
N ARG A 75 5.21 -11.38 30.79
CA ARG A 75 5.63 -10.04 30.32
C ARG A 75 6.66 -9.47 31.27
N PHE A 76 7.86 -9.18 30.75
CA PHE A 76 8.98 -8.73 31.59
C PHE A 76 10.03 -7.98 30.78
N VAL A 77 10.95 -7.30 31.47
CA VAL A 77 12.12 -6.67 30.88
C VAL A 77 13.31 -7.62 30.97
N GLU A 78 14.03 -7.76 29.88
CA GLU A 78 15.27 -8.52 29.77
C GLU A 78 16.32 -7.70 29.01
N GLY A 79 17.30 -7.17 29.77
CA GLY A 79 18.26 -6.20 29.22
C GLY A 79 17.57 -4.93 28.74
N GLU A 80 17.81 -4.56 27.49
CA GLU A 80 17.22 -3.37 26.85
C GLU A 80 15.86 -3.62 26.20
N LYS A 81 15.32 -4.82 26.33
CA LYS A 81 14.10 -5.26 25.62
C LYS A 81 12.96 -5.55 26.58
N TYR A 82 11.76 -5.24 26.12
CA TYR A 82 10.53 -5.78 26.69
C TYR A 82 10.22 -7.10 25.96
N ARG A 83 9.97 -8.16 26.75
CA ARG A 83 9.70 -9.49 26.21
C ARG A 83 8.32 -9.98 26.62
N GLU A 84 7.63 -10.57 25.67
CA GLU A 84 6.41 -11.34 25.89
C GLU A 84 6.61 -12.79 25.48
N THR A 85 6.26 -13.74 26.34
CA THR A 85 6.26 -15.17 26.03
C THR A 85 4.86 -15.74 26.19
N TYR A 86 4.46 -16.57 25.25
CA TYR A 86 3.14 -17.23 25.19
C TYR A 86 3.36 -18.73 25.18
N VAL A 87 2.81 -19.45 26.16
CA VAL A 87 2.85 -20.90 26.22
C VAL A 87 1.42 -21.41 26.12
N PHE A 88 1.07 -22.00 24.99
CA PHE A 88 -0.17 -22.69 24.76
C PHE A 88 -0.06 -24.10 25.26
N GLU A 89 -1.07 -24.59 25.98
CA GLU A 89 -1.10 -25.92 26.60
C GLU A 89 -2.45 -26.58 26.34
N ASN A 90 -2.43 -27.81 25.85
CA ASN A 90 -3.64 -28.63 25.79
C ASN A 90 -3.97 -29.15 27.19
N LEU A 91 -5.09 -28.64 27.76
CA LEU A 91 -5.57 -28.98 29.10
C LEU A 91 -6.51 -30.17 29.09
N SER A 92 -6.89 -30.74 27.94
CA SER A 92 -7.75 -31.91 27.86
C SER A 92 -7.04 -33.19 28.32
N ASN A 93 -7.78 -34.12 28.92
CA ASN A 93 -7.19 -35.35 29.39
C ASN A 93 -7.03 -36.44 28.32
N SER A 94 -7.68 -36.31 27.20
CA SER A 94 -7.74 -37.36 26.17
C SER A 94 -7.72 -36.82 24.71
N ASP A 95 -8.17 -35.59 24.48
CA ASP A 95 -8.38 -35.07 23.15
C ASP A 95 -7.22 -34.23 22.67
N SER A 96 -6.94 -34.26 21.38
CA SER A 96 -6.00 -33.34 20.78
C SER A 96 -6.67 -31.99 20.49
N VAL A 97 -5.93 -30.88 20.65
CA VAL A 97 -6.37 -29.52 20.35
C VAL A 97 -5.62 -29.00 19.12
N LEU A 98 -6.37 -28.43 18.18
CA LEU A 98 -5.83 -27.86 16.97
C LEU A 98 -5.58 -26.35 17.16
N LEU A 99 -4.33 -25.92 17.11
CA LEU A 99 -3.99 -24.51 16.90
C LEU A 99 -4.11 -24.20 15.40
N ASN A 100 -4.92 -23.22 15.06
CA ASN A 100 -5.17 -22.78 13.68
C ASN A 100 -5.50 -21.29 13.64
N ASP A 101 -6.04 -20.80 12.53
CA ASP A 101 -6.42 -19.40 12.30
C ASP A 101 -7.68 -18.93 13.04
N THR A 102 -8.24 -19.71 13.96
CA THR A 102 -9.24 -19.22 14.93
C THR A 102 -8.58 -18.67 16.20
N ILE A 103 -7.31 -19.01 16.41
CA ILE A 103 -6.49 -18.59 17.54
C ILE A 103 -5.41 -17.64 17.02
N GLY A 104 -5.39 -16.40 17.47
CA GLY A 104 -4.45 -15.39 17.03
C GLY A 104 -4.01 -14.47 18.16
N ILE A 105 -2.78 -13.99 18.12
CA ILE A 105 -2.23 -13.03 19.09
C ILE A 105 -2.44 -11.63 18.51
N VAL A 106 -3.11 -10.75 19.27
CA VAL A 106 -3.54 -9.43 18.81
C VAL A 106 -2.58 -8.34 19.28
N PHE A 107 -2.11 -7.53 18.34
CA PHE A 107 -1.25 -6.38 18.60
C PHE A 107 -1.89 -5.09 18.03
N PRO A 108 -2.57 -4.29 18.89
CA PRO A 108 -3.20 -3.04 18.50
C PRO A 108 -2.16 -1.91 18.45
N TYR A 109 -1.45 -1.79 17.34
CA TYR A 109 -0.57 -0.65 17.09
C TYR A 109 -1.37 0.63 16.88
N ASN A 110 -0.76 1.79 17.18
CA ASN A 110 -1.44 3.08 17.10
C ASN A 110 -1.53 3.62 15.66
N ASP A 111 -2.25 2.88 14.83
CA ASP A 111 -2.57 3.18 13.43
C ASP A 111 -4.02 3.64 13.21
N LEU A 112 -4.67 4.11 14.27
CA LEU A 112 -5.97 4.79 14.20
C LEU A 112 -5.77 6.28 13.93
N PHE A 113 -6.11 6.71 12.73
CA PHE A 113 -5.93 8.08 12.25
C PHE A 113 -7.17 8.92 12.54
N ASP A 114 -7.33 9.34 13.77
CA ASP A 114 -8.38 10.25 14.17
C ASP A 114 -7.98 11.73 13.91
N LYS A 115 -8.98 12.63 13.89
CA LYS A 115 -8.77 14.06 13.62
C LYS A 115 -8.12 14.80 14.81
N LYS A 116 -7.02 14.30 15.35
CA LYS A 116 -6.29 14.93 16.43
C LYS A 116 -5.15 15.80 15.90
N GLU A 117 -4.86 16.86 16.64
CA GLU A 117 -3.65 17.64 16.43
C GLU A 117 -2.41 16.76 16.60
N ASN A 118 -1.36 17.06 15.85
CA ASN A 118 -0.07 16.35 15.89
C ASN A 118 -0.11 14.87 15.44
N MET A 119 -1.05 14.48 14.60
CA MET A 119 -1.17 13.10 14.13
C MET A 119 0.11 12.55 13.50
N LEU A 120 0.87 13.36 12.76
CA LEU A 120 2.19 13.02 12.21
C LEU A 120 3.16 12.47 13.27
N HIS A 121 3.09 12.98 14.49
CA HIS A 121 4.01 12.65 15.57
C HIS A 121 3.44 11.67 16.59
N THR A 122 2.15 11.32 16.48
CA THR A 122 1.44 10.51 17.47
C THR A 122 0.77 9.26 16.90
N ARG A 123 0.97 8.98 15.59
CA ARG A 123 0.46 7.79 14.91
C ARG A 123 1.57 7.12 14.10
N CYS A 124 1.36 5.86 13.77
CA CYS A 124 2.34 5.07 13.02
C CYS A 124 1.71 4.25 11.90
N ASN A 125 2.57 3.82 10.97
CA ASN A 125 2.31 2.71 10.05
C ASN A 125 3.12 1.50 10.52
N SER A 126 2.48 0.32 10.61
CA SER A 126 3.15 -0.91 10.99
C SER A 126 3.34 -1.82 9.78
N HIS A 127 4.59 -2.12 9.45
CA HIS A 127 4.99 -3.03 8.37
C HIS A 127 5.20 -4.42 8.94
N ILE A 128 4.63 -5.46 8.32
CA ILE A 128 4.50 -6.78 8.91
C ILE A 128 5.16 -7.82 8.01
N ARG A 129 6.29 -8.38 8.44
CA ARG A 129 6.88 -9.56 7.83
C ARG A 129 6.44 -10.79 8.58
N CYS A 130 5.70 -11.66 7.92
CA CYS A 130 5.27 -12.94 8.48
C CYS A 130 5.56 -14.05 7.47
N ALA A 131 6.68 -14.75 7.67
CA ALA A 131 7.25 -15.74 6.74
C ALA A 131 7.84 -16.93 7.51
N ASP A 132 6.98 -17.91 7.80
CA ASP A 132 7.28 -19.10 8.59
C ASP A 132 7.84 -18.76 9.99
N ASP A 133 9.12 -19.04 10.24
CA ASP A 133 9.77 -18.85 11.55
C ASP A 133 10.25 -17.39 11.76
N ILE A 134 10.16 -16.56 10.74
CA ILE A 134 10.48 -15.13 10.80
C ILE A 134 9.21 -14.32 10.79
N CYS A 135 8.89 -13.71 11.95
CA CYS A 135 7.77 -12.81 12.09
C CYS A 135 8.22 -11.53 12.80
N ASN A 136 8.31 -10.45 12.03
CA ASN A 136 8.77 -9.16 12.51
C ASN A 136 7.74 -8.09 12.15
N ILE A 137 7.56 -7.12 13.05
CA ILE A 137 6.78 -5.91 12.79
C ILE A 137 7.69 -4.72 13.03
N GLN A 138 7.70 -3.79 12.09
CA GLN A 138 8.37 -2.51 12.24
C GLN A 138 7.34 -1.40 12.13
N SER A 139 7.18 -0.62 13.19
CA SER A 139 6.26 0.51 13.20
C SER A 139 7.05 1.81 13.08
N VAL A 140 6.60 2.64 12.14
CA VAL A 140 7.21 3.90 11.73
C VAL A 140 6.22 5.02 12.02
N LYS A 141 6.64 6.09 12.72
CA LYS A 141 5.78 7.28 12.89
C LYS A 141 5.40 7.86 11.53
N LEU A 142 4.24 8.50 11.44
CA LEU A 142 3.80 9.09 10.18
C LEU A 142 4.72 10.18 9.65
N ASP A 143 5.50 10.86 10.52
CA ASP A 143 6.52 11.82 10.09
C ASP A 143 7.79 11.17 9.50
N GLY A 144 7.86 9.85 9.48
CA GLY A 144 8.99 9.07 8.98
C GLY A 144 10.25 9.13 9.85
N LYS A 145 10.21 9.77 11.01
CA LYS A 145 11.39 10.01 11.88
C LYS A 145 11.46 8.98 13.01
N SER A 146 12.68 8.77 13.52
CA SER A 146 12.91 7.95 14.70
C SER A 146 12.21 8.51 15.96
N PRO A 147 12.02 7.69 17.00
CA PRO A 147 12.36 6.27 17.08
C PRO A 147 11.40 5.37 16.32
N TYR A 148 11.87 4.17 15.95
CA TYR A 148 11.08 3.11 15.33
C TYR A 148 10.81 2.01 16.35
N LEU A 149 9.57 1.52 16.46
CA LEU A 149 9.27 0.37 17.32
C LEU A 149 9.47 -0.92 16.54
N ILE A 150 10.29 -1.80 17.04
CA ILE A 150 10.60 -3.11 16.45
C ILE A 150 10.00 -4.20 17.33
N GLN A 151 9.22 -5.09 16.72
CA GLN A 151 8.78 -6.37 17.28
C GLN A 151 9.46 -7.50 16.51
N ARG A 152 10.16 -8.40 17.19
CA ARG A 152 10.77 -9.58 16.58
C ARG A 152 10.29 -10.85 17.26
N ALA A 153 9.80 -11.80 16.49
CA ALA A 153 9.54 -13.14 17.00
C ALA A 153 10.87 -13.87 17.24
N THR A 154 11.10 -14.27 18.47
CA THR A 154 12.28 -15.06 18.88
C THR A 154 11.97 -16.55 18.97
N CYS A 155 10.70 -16.92 19.11
CA CYS A 155 10.22 -18.29 19.15
C CYS A 155 8.84 -18.41 18.47
N GLY A 156 8.59 -19.55 17.85
CA GLY A 156 7.32 -19.90 17.21
C GLY A 156 7.29 -19.64 15.71
N SER A 157 6.39 -20.35 15.01
CA SER A 157 6.15 -20.24 13.58
C SER A 157 4.75 -19.71 13.30
N PHE A 158 4.61 -18.87 12.27
CA PHE A 158 3.36 -18.19 11.94
C PHE A 158 2.91 -18.51 10.50
N SER A 159 1.61 -18.70 10.33
CA SER A 159 1.01 -18.96 9.02
C SER A 159 0.68 -17.68 8.25
N GLY A 160 0.71 -16.53 8.90
CA GLY A 160 0.39 -15.23 8.34
C GLY A 160 -0.22 -14.30 9.38
N TYR A 161 -0.54 -13.09 8.96
CA TYR A 161 -1.27 -12.14 9.80
C TYR A 161 -2.67 -11.86 9.24
N GLY A 162 -3.51 -11.29 10.08
CA GLY A 162 -4.81 -10.76 9.71
C GLY A 162 -5.08 -9.41 10.33
N LEU A 163 -6.23 -8.85 10.00
CA LEU A 163 -6.73 -7.59 10.54
C LEU A 163 -8.08 -7.80 11.21
N LEU A 164 -8.24 -7.22 12.40
CA LEU A 164 -9.46 -7.21 13.18
C LEU A 164 -9.92 -5.77 13.35
N CYS A 165 -11.01 -5.40 12.67
CA CYS A 165 -11.51 -4.03 12.61
C CYS A 165 -12.84 -3.91 13.35
N ASP A 166 -12.89 -3.12 14.42
CA ASP A 166 -14.13 -2.75 15.09
C ASP A 166 -14.62 -1.38 14.62
N ILE A 167 -15.68 -1.36 13.84
CA ILE A 167 -16.20 -0.12 13.25
C ILE A 167 -16.88 0.80 14.27
N SER A 168 -17.11 0.36 15.52
CA SER A 168 -17.61 1.22 16.58
C SER A 168 -16.55 2.24 17.04
N VAL A 169 -15.27 1.97 16.79
CA VAL A 169 -14.14 2.86 17.14
C VAL A 169 -14.06 4.06 16.19
N THR A 170 -14.24 3.83 14.90
CA THR A 170 -14.35 4.88 13.88
C THR A 170 -15.24 4.46 12.73
N GLN A 171 -16.06 5.37 12.23
CA GLN A 171 -16.93 5.13 11.08
C GLN A 171 -16.25 5.46 9.73
N ASN A 172 -15.04 6.00 9.75
CA ASN A 172 -14.30 6.32 8.53
C ASN A 172 -13.28 5.20 8.20
N ALA A 173 -13.55 4.48 7.13
CA ALA A 173 -12.71 3.38 6.67
C ALA A 173 -11.25 3.79 6.39
N SER A 174 -11.01 5.00 5.90
CA SER A 174 -9.66 5.50 5.62
C SER A 174 -8.87 5.89 6.87
N HIS A 175 -9.51 5.97 8.03
CA HIS A 175 -8.88 6.38 9.27
C HIS A 175 -8.51 5.23 10.22
N ASP A 176 -8.77 3.99 9.83
CA ASP A 176 -8.56 2.85 10.71
C ASP A 176 -8.20 1.59 9.93
N ARG A 177 -6.97 1.14 10.11
CA ARG A 177 -6.48 -0.13 9.54
C ARG A 177 -7.03 -1.36 10.27
N GLY A 178 -7.30 -1.24 11.56
CA GLY A 178 -7.66 -2.33 12.45
C GLY A 178 -6.47 -2.88 13.24
N ASN A 179 -6.75 -3.87 14.10
CA ASN A 179 -5.77 -4.49 14.97
C ASN A 179 -5.07 -5.65 14.24
N ILE A 180 -3.75 -5.72 14.34
CA ILE A 180 -2.95 -6.78 13.72
C ILE A 180 -3.12 -8.06 14.54
N VAL A 181 -3.38 -9.17 13.86
CA VAL A 181 -3.50 -10.51 14.46
C VAL A 181 -2.47 -11.43 13.82
N LEU A 182 -1.57 -11.99 14.63
CA LEU A 182 -0.60 -12.99 14.19
C LEU A 182 -1.17 -14.39 14.42
N TYR A 183 -1.29 -15.18 13.35
CA TYR A 183 -1.83 -16.53 13.41
C TYR A 183 -0.72 -17.58 13.51
N PRO A 184 -0.74 -18.44 14.56
CA PRO A 184 0.16 -19.59 14.65
C PRO A 184 0.12 -20.47 13.41
N LYS A 185 1.24 -21.08 13.07
CA LYS A 185 1.27 -22.13 12.06
C LYS A 185 0.44 -23.31 12.60
N LYS A 186 -0.42 -23.88 11.74
CA LYS A 186 -1.30 -24.99 12.10
C LYS A 186 -0.51 -26.13 12.73
N CYS A 187 -0.87 -26.51 13.96
CA CYS A 187 -0.31 -27.66 14.64
C CYS A 187 -1.36 -28.31 15.55
N VAL A 188 -1.15 -29.58 15.87
CA VAL A 188 -1.98 -30.36 16.79
C VAL A 188 -1.20 -30.53 18.08
N LEU A 189 -1.81 -30.20 19.21
CA LEU A 189 -1.28 -30.46 20.54
C LEU A 189 -2.01 -31.66 21.14
N ASN A 190 -1.30 -32.72 21.46
CA ASN A 190 -1.84 -33.84 22.24
C ASN A 190 -2.01 -33.43 23.71
N SER A 191 -2.72 -34.23 24.50
CA SER A 191 -2.96 -33.96 25.93
C SER A 191 -1.67 -33.63 26.66
N GLY A 192 -1.61 -32.47 27.32
CA GLY A 192 -0.46 -31.97 28.06
C GLY A 192 0.70 -31.45 27.21
N GLU A 193 0.61 -31.48 25.86
CA GLU A 193 1.62 -30.86 25.00
C GLU A 193 1.51 -29.34 24.99
N THR A 194 2.65 -28.69 24.78
CA THR A 194 2.75 -27.24 24.75
C THR A 194 3.37 -26.73 23.45
N MET A 195 3.00 -25.51 23.06
CA MET A 195 3.62 -24.74 21.99
C MET A 195 3.93 -23.34 22.50
N SER A 196 5.13 -22.86 22.21
CA SER A 196 5.59 -21.54 22.67
C SER A 196 5.78 -20.55 21.56
N PHE A 197 5.45 -19.29 21.85
CA PHE A 197 5.77 -18.12 21.03
C PHE A 197 6.43 -17.07 21.92
N ALA A 198 7.35 -16.29 21.36
CA ALA A 198 7.99 -15.22 22.11
C ALA A 198 8.33 -14.06 21.19
N PHE A 199 8.19 -12.85 21.74
CA PHE A 199 8.47 -11.60 21.03
C PHE A 199 9.34 -10.70 21.88
N ASP A 200 10.34 -10.09 21.24
CA ASP A 200 11.12 -8.98 21.77
C ASP A 200 10.62 -7.68 21.17
N PHE A 201 10.46 -6.66 22.02
CA PHE A 201 10.13 -5.30 21.63
C PHE A 201 11.23 -4.35 22.08
N TYR A 202 11.66 -3.48 21.18
CA TYR A 202 12.67 -2.47 21.46
C TYR A 202 12.55 -1.29 20.50
N PHE A 203 13.21 -0.18 20.83
CA PHE A 203 13.27 0.99 19.97
C PHE A 203 14.63 1.12 19.29
N SER A 204 14.61 1.53 18.03
CA SER A 204 15.79 1.79 17.22
C SER A 204 15.74 3.21 16.66
N ASP A 205 16.90 3.88 16.59
CA ASP A 205 17.05 5.19 15.97
C ASP A 205 17.19 5.11 14.45
N VAL A 206 17.41 3.91 13.93
CA VAL A 206 17.49 3.64 12.49
C VAL A 206 16.38 2.69 12.06
N ARG A 207 15.88 2.86 10.84
CA ARG A 207 14.94 1.92 10.24
C ARG A 207 15.68 0.62 9.92
N GLU A 208 15.44 -0.42 10.73
CA GLU A 208 16.09 -1.71 10.54
C GLU A 208 15.49 -2.49 9.38
N PRO A 209 16.25 -3.38 8.73
CA PRO A 209 15.67 -4.32 7.78
C PRO A 209 14.61 -5.21 8.48
N ILE A 210 13.41 -5.27 7.91
CA ILE A 210 12.33 -6.12 8.44
C ILE A 210 12.60 -7.62 8.20
N SER A 211 13.49 -7.92 7.27
CA SER A 211 13.93 -9.28 6.92
C SER A 211 15.43 -9.41 7.02
N TYR A 212 15.90 -10.61 7.36
CA TYR A 212 17.32 -10.99 7.34
C TYR A 212 17.82 -11.35 5.93
N ILE A 213 16.93 -11.36 4.94
CA ILE A 213 17.24 -11.66 3.55
C ILE A 213 16.81 -10.49 2.69
N THR A 214 17.72 -10.02 1.85
CA THR A 214 17.49 -8.95 0.89
C THR A 214 17.89 -9.40 -0.51
N CYS A 215 17.30 -8.79 -1.52
CA CYS A 215 17.69 -8.94 -2.92
C CYS A 215 17.97 -7.55 -3.50
N ASP A 216 18.85 -7.47 -4.47
CA ASP A 216 19.15 -6.21 -5.17
C ASP A 216 17.93 -5.68 -5.94
N HIS A 217 17.04 -6.57 -6.37
CA HIS A 217 15.71 -6.26 -6.90
C HIS A 217 14.78 -7.46 -6.73
N TYR A 218 13.46 -7.22 -6.71
CA TYR A 218 12.46 -8.27 -6.50
C TYR A 218 11.61 -8.54 -7.75
N SER A 219 11.65 -7.62 -8.73
CA SER A 219 11.03 -7.79 -10.04
C SER A 219 12.04 -7.56 -11.14
N GLY A 220 12.05 -8.40 -12.17
CA GLY A 220 12.96 -8.31 -13.30
C GLY A 220 12.47 -9.10 -14.50
N PHE A 221 13.27 -9.16 -15.53
CA PHE A 221 12.94 -9.86 -16.78
C PHE A 221 13.65 -11.21 -16.88
N VAL A 222 13.19 -12.06 -17.79
CA VAL A 222 13.89 -13.32 -18.10
C VAL A 222 15.35 -13.02 -18.46
N GLY A 223 16.26 -13.73 -17.78
CA GLY A 223 17.70 -13.57 -17.95
C GLY A 223 18.34 -12.51 -17.05
N ASP A 224 17.58 -11.74 -16.28
CA ASP A 224 18.13 -10.84 -15.25
C ASP A 224 18.79 -11.67 -14.13
N LYS A 225 19.88 -11.13 -13.58
CA LYS A 225 20.61 -11.73 -12.46
C LYS A 225 20.15 -11.11 -11.15
N PHE A 226 19.53 -11.91 -10.29
CA PHE A 226 19.12 -11.53 -8.94
C PHE A 226 20.23 -11.86 -7.95
N SER A 227 20.67 -10.87 -7.18
CA SER A 227 21.72 -11.02 -6.16
C SER A 227 21.09 -11.00 -4.77
N ILE A 228 21.16 -12.13 -4.06
CA ILE A 228 20.52 -12.32 -2.77
C ILE A 228 21.58 -12.27 -1.68
N SER A 229 21.32 -11.49 -0.64
CA SER A 229 22.16 -11.36 0.54
C SER A 229 21.39 -11.79 1.80
N VAL A 230 22.02 -12.62 2.62
CA VAL A 230 21.55 -13.03 3.94
C VAL A 230 22.39 -12.30 4.98
N HIS A 231 21.76 -11.59 5.91
CA HIS A 231 22.39 -10.92 7.04
C HIS A 231 21.76 -11.46 8.32
N TRP A 232 22.38 -12.50 8.90
CA TRP A 232 21.85 -13.14 10.09
C TRP A 232 22.32 -12.44 11.35
N TYR A 233 21.58 -12.52 12.45
CA TYR A 233 21.88 -11.87 13.71
C TYR A 233 22.98 -12.59 14.53
N GLU A 234 23.35 -13.80 14.13
CA GLU A 234 24.42 -14.61 14.73
C GLU A 234 25.20 -15.31 13.61
N LYS A 235 26.29 -16.02 13.96
CA LYS A 235 27.07 -16.79 12.99
C LYS A 235 26.18 -17.82 12.27
N ILE A 236 26.33 -17.91 10.96
CA ILE A 236 25.65 -18.91 10.14
C ILE A 236 26.39 -20.24 10.26
N GLU A 237 25.79 -21.17 11.01
CA GLU A 237 26.32 -22.54 11.16
C GLU A 237 25.77 -23.47 10.06
N SER A 238 24.56 -23.21 9.59
CA SER A 238 23.94 -23.94 8.48
C SER A 238 23.08 -23.01 7.65
N LEU A 239 23.14 -23.16 6.31
CA LEU A 239 22.33 -22.41 5.36
C LEU A 239 22.00 -23.29 4.17
N CYS A 240 20.70 -23.50 3.93
CA CYS A 240 20.16 -24.09 2.72
C CYS A 240 19.24 -23.10 2.03
N GLY A 241 19.25 -23.08 0.73
CA GLY A 241 18.31 -22.32 -0.10
C GLY A 241 17.84 -23.16 -1.27
N GLU A 242 16.57 -23.00 -1.64
CA GLU A 242 15.94 -23.74 -2.73
C GLU A 242 14.99 -22.84 -3.51
N VAL A 243 14.96 -22.99 -4.83
CA VAL A 243 14.00 -22.38 -5.72
C VAL A 243 13.66 -23.31 -6.87
N CYS A 244 12.38 -23.51 -7.17
CA CYS A 244 11.90 -24.40 -8.24
C CYS A 244 12.42 -25.85 -8.17
N GLY A 245 12.81 -26.35 -6.97
CA GLY A 245 13.41 -27.67 -6.76
C GLY A 245 14.94 -27.71 -6.87
N ASP A 246 15.58 -26.61 -7.24
CA ASP A 246 17.03 -26.50 -7.35
C ASP A 246 17.64 -25.89 -6.09
N SER A 247 18.73 -26.48 -5.59
CA SER A 247 19.48 -25.99 -4.43
C SER A 247 20.39 -24.82 -4.83
N LEU A 248 20.46 -23.81 -3.97
CA LEU A 248 21.32 -22.64 -4.13
C LEU A 248 22.68 -22.87 -3.48
N SER A 249 23.73 -22.35 -4.11
CA SER A 249 25.09 -22.31 -3.56
C SER A 249 25.39 -20.93 -2.97
N PHE A 250 25.95 -20.89 -1.75
CA PHE A 250 26.23 -19.66 -1.03
C PHE A 250 27.72 -19.46 -0.76
N GLN A 251 28.15 -18.21 -0.85
CA GLN A 251 29.43 -17.80 -0.27
C GLN A 251 29.12 -17.28 1.15
N ILE A 252 29.58 -18.01 2.18
CA ILE A 252 29.27 -17.71 3.58
C ILE A 252 30.50 -17.12 4.25
N THR A 253 30.31 -16.02 4.99
CA THR A 253 31.34 -15.35 5.79
C THR A 253 30.70 -14.93 7.12
N ASP A 254 31.00 -15.67 8.20
CA ASP A 254 30.49 -15.45 9.54
C ASP A 254 28.94 -15.39 9.59
N ASN A 255 28.35 -14.21 9.75
CA ASN A 255 26.91 -13.98 9.81
C ASN A 255 26.30 -13.47 8.48
N HIS A 256 27.08 -13.48 7.42
CA HIS A 256 26.69 -12.99 6.10
C HIS A 256 26.84 -14.09 5.02
N ALA A 257 25.88 -14.17 4.11
CA ALA A 257 25.99 -15.05 2.95
C ALA A 257 25.43 -14.38 1.70
N ILE A 258 26.03 -14.69 0.56
CA ILE A 258 25.58 -14.18 -0.75
C ILE A 258 25.40 -15.32 -1.73
N THR A 259 24.42 -15.15 -2.61
CA THR A 259 24.19 -16.00 -3.79
C THR A 259 23.62 -15.18 -4.93
N SER A 260 23.57 -15.75 -6.11
CA SER A 260 22.88 -15.12 -7.24
C SER A 260 22.20 -16.18 -8.10
N ILE A 261 21.08 -15.80 -8.73
CA ILE A 261 20.26 -16.67 -9.56
C ILE A 261 19.77 -15.91 -10.79
N MET A 262 19.53 -16.65 -11.87
CA MET A 262 18.87 -16.18 -13.09
C MET A 262 17.72 -17.13 -13.41
N PHE A 263 16.65 -16.61 -14.00
CA PHE A 263 15.51 -17.42 -14.42
C PHE A 263 15.30 -17.34 -15.92
N ASP A 264 14.90 -18.47 -16.51
CA ASP A 264 14.60 -18.64 -17.93
C ASP A 264 13.10 -18.61 -18.25
N SER A 265 12.27 -18.47 -17.22
CA SER A 265 10.81 -18.51 -17.35
C SER A 265 10.13 -17.47 -16.47
N VAL A 266 9.06 -16.87 -17.02
CA VAL A 266 8.23 -15.86 -16.34
C VAL A 266 7.46 -16.42 -15.14
N GLY A 267 6.95 -15.51 -14.30
CA GLY A 267 6.08 -15.80 -13.18
C GLY A 267 6.74 -15.67 -11.82
N GLU A 268 5.94 -15.88 -10.78
CA GLU A 268 6.38 -15.81 -9.39
C GLU A 268 7.37 -16.94 -9.07
N LYS A 269 8.44 -16.59 -8.37
CA LYS A 269 9.46 -17.51 -7.86
C LYS A 269 9.59 -17.31 -6.36
N THR A 270 9.21 -18.31 -5.57
CA THR A 270 9.47 -18.34 -4.14
C THR A 270 10.83 -18.99 -3.89
N VAL A 271 11.74 -18.24 -3.29
CA VAL A 271 13.05 -18.75 -2.86
C VAL A 271 12.95 -19.05 -1.36
N ASN A 272 13.03 -20.33 -1.00
CA ASN A 272 12.95 -20.82 0.36
C ASN A 272 14.36 -20.89 0.99
N PHE A 273 14.47 -20.60 2.28
CA PHE A 273 15.69 -20.65 3.04
C PHE A 273 15.47 -21.40 4.36
N GLU A 274 16.50 -22.11 4.80
CA GLU A 274 16.63 -22.59 6.16
C GLU A 274 18.00 -22.16 6.69
N ILE A 275 18.00 -21.29 7.73
CA ILE A 275 19.17 -20.65 8.31
C ILE A 275 19.23 -21.04 9.79
N ASN A 276 20.26 -21.79 10.21
CA ASN A 276 20.38 -22.31 11.57
C ASN A 276 19.10 -22.99 12.08
N GLY A 277 18.43 -23.76 11.18
CA GLY A 277 17.18 -24.47 11.47
C GLY A 277 15.91 -23.60 11.43
N LYS A 278 16.00 -22.29 11.16
CA LYS A 278 14.83 -21.42 10.98
C LYS A 278 14.48 -21.26 9.50
N LYS A 279 13.20 -21.44 9.18
CA LYS A 279 12.67 -21.37 7.82
C LYS A 279 12.11 -19.99 7.52
N THR A 280 12.37 -19.53 6.29
CA THR A 280 11.81 -18.30 5.74
C THR A 280 11.86 -18.33 4.21
N PHE A 281 11.31 -17.30 3.56
CA PHE A 281 11.32 -17.21 2.10
C PHE A 281 11.35 -15.77 1.61
N ILE A 282 11.68 -15.56 0.34
CA ILE A 282 11.45 -14.30 -0.39
C ILE A 282 10.64 -14.60 -1.66
N CYS A 283 9.95 -13.58 -2.19
CA CYS A 283 9.17 -13.70 -3.42
C CYS A 283 9.74 -12.79 -4.50
N LEU A 284 10.07 -13.37 -5.64
CA LEU A 284 10.54 -12.67 -6.83
C LEU A 284 9.50 -12.78 -7.94
N ASN A 285 9.46 -11.81 -8.85
CA ASN A 285 8.60 -11.86 -10.04
C ASN A 285 9.41 -11.68 -11.30
N ILE A 286 9.33 -12.67 -12.18
CA ILE A 286 10.01 -12.66 -13.49
C ILE A 286 8.96 -12.28 -14.54
N LEU A 287 9.17 -11.12 -15.14
CA LEU A 287 8.25 -10.51 -16.09
C LEU A 287 8.65 -10.83 -17.53
N GLU A 288 7.65 -10.81 -18.39
CA GLU A 288 7.85 -10.58 -19.82
C GLU A 288 8.25 -9.12 -20.07
N SER A 289 8.64 -8.80 -21.30
CA SER A 289 8.94 -7.39 -21.63
C SER A 289 7.74 -6.49 -21.39
N LEU A 290 7.99 -5.24 -20.99
CA LEU A 290 6.93 -4.26 -20.79
C LEU A 290 6.12 -4.01 -22.08
N ASP A 291 6.75 -4.12 -23.26
CA ASP A 291 6.05 -3.97 -24.53
C ASP A 291 5.04 -5.10 -24.76
N GLU A 292 5.36 -6.36 -24.37
CA GLU A 292 4.42 -7.48 -24.44
C GLU A 292 3.25 -7.32 -23.46
N ILE A 293 3.53 -6.91 -22.23
CA ILE A 293 2.50 -6.62 -21.22
C ILE A 293 1.57 -5.51 -21.73
N LEU A 294 2.15 -4.44 -22.28
CA LEU A 294 1.40 -3.29 -22.83
C LEU A 294 0.51 -3.73 -24.00
N GLU A 295 1.05 -4.47 -24.97
CA GLU A 295 0.30 -4.91 -26.14
C GLU A 295 -0.90 -5.78 -25.76
N ARG A 296 -0.71 -6.75 -24.86
CA ARG A 296 -1.82 -7.60 -24.38
C ARG A 296 -2.86 -6.81 -23.61
N ARG A 297 -2.41 -5.90 -22.72
CA ARG A 297 -3.34 -5.08 -21.94
C ARG A 297 -4.18 -4.17 -22.82
N VAL A 298 -3.58 -3.50 -23.79
CA VAL A 298 -4.28 -2.62 -24.75
C VAL A 298 -5.29 -3.41 -25.57
N ARG A 299 -4.93 -4.60 -26.04
CA ARG A 299 -5.88 -5.50 -26.76
C ARG A 299 -7.06 -5.88 -25.85
N PHE A 300 -6.80 -6.25 -24.62
CA PHE A 300 -7.87 -6.59 -23.68
C PHE A 300 -8.81 -5.42 -23.44
N ILE A 301 -8.29 -4.20 -23.25
CA ILE A 301 -9.11 -2.99 -23.12
C ILE A 301 -10.01 -2.78 -24.36
N THR A 302 -9.44 -2.82 -25.54
CA THR A 302 -10.14 -2.49 -26.79
C THR A 302 -11.12 -3.57 -27.23
N GLU A 303 -10.84 -4.83 -26.94
CA GLU A 303 -11.67 -5.98 -27.36
C GLU A 303 -12.71 -6.36 -26.31
N LYS A 304 -12.32 -6.39 -25.00
CA LYS A 304 -13.13 -6.91 -23.90
C LYS A 304 -13.79 -5.82 -23.06
N GLN A 305 -13.13 -4.67 -22.85
CA GLN A 305 -13.64 -3.62 -21.97
C GLN A 305 -14.37 -2.50 -22.72
N GLN A 306 -14.16 -2.34 -24.05
CA GLN A 306 -14.92 -1.36 -24.81
C GLN A 306 -16.37 -1.80 -24.97
N TYR A 307 -17.30 -0.97 -24.50
CA TYR A 307 -18.73 -1.24 -24.61
C TYR A 307 -19.23 -1.10 -26.04
N LYS A 308 -19.96 -2.13 -26.49
CA LYS A 308 -20.54 -2.26 -27.83
C LYS A 308 -22.03 -2.69 -27.78
N GLY A 309 -22.66 -2.55 -26.60
CA GLY A 309 -24.01 -3.00 -26.35
C GLY A 309 -25.10 -1.96 -26.77
N GLU A 310 -26.31 -2.13 -26.26
CA GLU A 310 -27.49 -1.37 -26.68
C GLU A 310 -27.61 0.01 -25.99
N ASP A 311 -27.03 0.20 -24.80
CA ASP A 311 -27.10 1.51 -24.13
C ASP A 311 -26.21 2.53 -24.85
N GLN A 312 -26.86 3.42 -25.58
CA GLN A 312 -26.18 4.45 -26.38
C GLN A 312 -25.34 5.40 -25.53
N ARG A 313 -25.65 5.57 -24.22
CA ARG A 313 -24.87 6.42 -23.31
C ARG A 313 -23.49 5.80 -23.02
N LEU A 314 -23.43 4.47 -22.98
CA LEU A 314 -22.18 3.74 -22.73
C LEU A 314 -21.38 3.50 -24.02
N ASN A 315 -21.94 3.75 -25.19
CA ASN A 315 -21.28 3.42 -26.46
C ASN A 315 -19.90 4.07 -26.58
N GLY A 316 -18.87 3.23 -26.70
CA GLY A 316 -17.46 3.62 -26.75
C GLY A 316 -16.77 3.68 -25.42
N ALA A 317 -17.46 3.61 -24.28
CA ALA A 317 -16.85 3.58 -22.94
C ALA A 317 -15.93 2.37 -22.76
N TYR A 318 -14.87 2.53 -21.98
CA TYR A 318 -14.11 1.41 -21.43
C TYR A 318 -14.65 1.09 -20.03
N LEU A 319 -15.26 -0.08 -19.87
CA LEU A 319 -15.91 -0.49 -18.61
C LEU A 319 -15.01 -1.38 -17.76
N ILE A 320 -15.35 -1.49 -16.48
CA ILE A 320 -14.81 -2.52 -15.60
C ILE A 320 -15.07 -3.89 -16.22
N TYR A 321 -14.12 -4.82 -16.03
CA TYR A 321 -14.29 -6.20 -16.42
C TYR A 321 -14.21 -7.11 -15.20
N ASP A 322 -15.20 -7.96 -15.05
CA ASP A 322 -15.27 -8.99 -14.01
C ASP A 322 -14.78 -10.32 -14.57
N ARG A 323 -13.61 -10.76 -14.09
CA ARG A 323 -12.99 -12.02 -14.51
C ARG A 323 -13.79 -13.27 -14.12
N GLU A 324 -14.50 -13.22 -12.99
CA GLU A 324 -15.27 -14.38 -12.52
C GLU A 324 -16.53 -14.64 -13.34
N THR A 325 -17.15 -13.58 -13.87
CA THR A 325 -18.32 -13.70 -14.75
C THR A 325 -17.96 -13.62 -16.22
N ASP A 326 -16.68 -13.37 -16.57
CA ASP A 326 -16.17 -13.14 -17.94
C ASP A 326 -17.01 -12.09 -18.68
N SER A 327 -17.31 -10.96 -18.03
CA SER A 327 -18.20 -9.93 -18.56
C SER A 327 -17.83 -8.52 -18.11
N GLN A 328 -18.32 -7.53 -18.85
CA GLN A 328 -18.27 -6.14 -18.44
C GLN A 328 -19.18 -5.90 -17.25
N TYR A 329 -18.74 -5.02 -16.34
CA TYR A 329 -19.49 -4.58 -15.20
C TYR A 329 -19.71 -3.07 -15.23
N TYR A 330 -20.92 -2.64 -14.91
CA TYR A 330 -21.29 -1.25 -14.78
C TYR A 330 -22.31 -1.06 -13.66
N ASP A 331 -22.00 -0.17 -12.72
CA ASP A 331 -22.92 0.21 -11.65
C ASP A 331 -23.06 1.74 -11.58
N PRO A 332 -24.20 2.30 -12.02
CA PRO A 332 -24.41 3.73 -11.98
C PRO A 332 -24.54 4.30 -10.55
N CYS A 333 -24.83 3.46 -9.56
CA CYS A 333 -25.04 3.87 -8.17
C CYS A 333 -23.75 3.96 -7.37
N PHE A 334 -22.68 3.31 -7.82
CA PHE A 334 -21.41 3.27 -7.13
C PHE A 334 -20.31 3.92 -7.97
N THR A 335 -19.91 5.12 -7.58
CA THR A 335 -19.04 6.00 -8.40
C THR A 335 -17.70 5.35 -8.76
N ASP A 336 -17.09 4.65 -7.81
CA ASP A 336 -15.77 4.06 -8.01
C ASP A 336 -15.81 2.66 -8.65
N HIS A 337 -16.99 2.05 -8.77
CA HIS A 337 -17.25 0.85 -9.59
C HIS A 337 -17.73 1.17 -10.99
N ASN A 338 -17.49 2.37 -11.46
CA ASN A 338 -17.93 2.80 -12.77
C ASN A 338 -16.77 3.38 -13.56
N CYS A 339 -16.17 2.60 -14.44
CA CYS A 339 -15.07 3.05 -15.30
C CYS A 339 -15.50 4.03 -16.40
N SER A 340 -16.78 4.23 -16.59
CA SER A 340 -17.29 5.33 -17.41
C SER A 340 -17.25 6.64 -16.63
N ARG A 341 -16.08 6.94 -16.11
CA ARG A 341 -15.86 8.10 -15.27
C ARG A 341 -14.57 8.81 -15.65
N GLU A 342 -14.32 9.82 -14.94
CA GLU A 342 -13.37 10.90 -15.12
C GLU A 342 -11.90 10.55 -14.95
N ARG A 343 -11.52 9.37 -14.44
CA ARG A 343 -10.09 9.02 -14.26
C ARG A 343 -9.40 8.51 -15.51
N LEU A 344 -10.17 7.99 -16.46
CA LEU A 344 -9.76 7.66 -17.83
C LEU A 344 -8.41 6.90 -17.96
N SER A 345 -8.03 6.06 -16.97
CA SER A 345 -6.76 5.34 -16.94
C SER A 345 -6.52 4.49 -18.19
N MET A 346 -7.53 3.73 -18.62
CA MET A 346 -7.47 2.90 -19.80
C MET A 346 -7.26 3.71 -21.08
N GLY A 347 -7.98 4.84 -21.21
CA GLY A 347 -7.84 5.72 -22.37
C GLY A 347 -6.46 6.38 -22.45
N ALA A 348 -5.90 6.80 -21.33
CA ALA A 348 -4.55 7.38 -21.28
C ALA A 348 -3.49 6.34 -21.66
N LEU A 349 -3.61 5.10 -21.15
CA LEU A 349 -2.70 4.00 -21.50
C LEU A 349 -2.78 3.65 -22.99
N VAL A 350 -3.98 3.56 -23.57
CA VAL A 350 -4.17 3.26 -24.99
C VAL A 350 -3.56 4.37 -25.86
N ALA A 351 -3.74 5.65 -25.51
CA ALA A 351 -3.14 6.78 -26.23
C ALA A 351 -1.60 6.74 -26.14
N ALA A 352 -1.04 6.47 -24.95
CA ALA A 352 0.41 6.33 -24.76
C ALA A 352 0.98 5.17 -25.59
N SER A 353 0.27 4.04 -25.66
CA SER A 353 0.66 2.90 -26.51
C SER A 353 0.72 3.27 -27.99
N LEU A 354 -0.30 3.98 -28.50
CA LEU A 354 -0.35 4.44 -29.89
C LEU A 354 0.75 5.43 -30.26
N SER A 355 1.20 6.23 -29.31
CA SER A 355 2.36 7.13 -29.50
C SER A 355 3.66 6.37 -29.74
N ARG A 356 3.76 5.13 -29.23
CA ARG A 356 4.93 4.24 -29.40
C ARG A 356 4.81 3.38 -30.67
N LYS A 357 3.67 2.74 -30.84
CA LYS A 357 3.41 1.83 -31.95
C LYS A 357 1.98 2.04 -32.44
N TYR A 358 1.84 2.59 -33.64
CA TYR A 358 0.51 2.83 -34.24
C TYR A 358 -0.15 1.50 -34.62
N ASP A 359 -1.43 1.36 -34.26
CA ASP A 359 -2.33 0.30 -34.66
C ASP A 359 -3.69 0.92 -35.03
N ALA A 360 -4.20 0.63 -36.20
CA ALA A 360 -5.41 1.26 -36.75
C ALA A 360 -6.69 0.90 -35.97
N ASP A 361 -6.81 -0.36 -35.54
CA ASP A 361 -7.98 -0.85 -34.80
C ASP A 361 -8.00 -0.28 -33.38
N VAL A 362 -6.83 -0.23 -32.75
CA VAL A 362 -6.65 0.42 -31.43
C VAL A 362 -6.95 1.92 -31.52
N ALA A 363 -6.48 2.59 -32.58
CA ALA A 363 -6.76 4.01 -32.81
C ALA A 363 -8.24 4.28 -33.03
N ASP A 364 -8.97 3.41 -33.77
CA ASP A 364 -10.41 3.50 -33.92
C ASP A 364 -11.16 3.30 -32.61
N SER A 365 -10.73 2.34 -31.80
CA SER A 365 -11.25 2.11 -30.44
C SER A 365 -11.07 3.36 -29.56
N LEU A 366 -9.89 3.95 -29.57
CA LEU A 366 -9.59 5.16 -28.78
C LEU A 366 -10.42 6.37 -29.25
N LYS A 367 -10.66 6.52 -30.55
CA LYS A 367 -11.57 7.56 -31.11
C LYS A 367 -12.99 7.39 -30.59
N LYS A 368 -13.50 6.16 -30.54
CA LYS A 368 -14.84 5.87 -29.98
C LYS A 368 -14.90 6.21 -28.50
N HIS A 369 -13.83 5.91 -27.77
CA HIS A 369 -13.73 6.27 -26.34
C HIS A 369 -13.69 7.80 -26.16
N ARG A 370 -12.93 8.53 -26.96
CA ARG A 370 -12.93 10.01 -26.94
C ARG A 370 -14.34 10.57 -27.22
N ALA A 371 -15.03 10.05 -28.22
CA ALA A 371 -16.41 10.47 -28.54
C ALA A 371 -17.37 10.21 -27.35
N PHE A 372 -17.18 9.10 -26.59
CA PHE A 372 -17.91 8.83 -25.36
C PHE A 372 -17.59 9.89 -24.31
N VAL A 373 -16.30 10.16 -24.05
CA VAL A 373 -15.84 11.14 -23.04
C VAL A 373 -16.43 12.53 -23.35
N GLU A 374 -16.34 12.99 -24.58
CA GLU A 374 -16.85 14.30 -25.01
C GLU A 374 -18.38 14.40 -25.01
N ARG A 375 -19.09 13.29 -25.12
CA ARG A 375 -20.56 13.24 -25.08
C ARG A 375 -21.08 13.18 -23.62
N GLU A 376 -20.47 12.36 -22.76
CA GLU A 376 -21.05 12.00 -21.46
C GLU A 376 -20.32 12.59 -20.26
N ILE A 377 -19.00 12.77 -20.35
CA ILE A 377 -18.15 13.08 -19.19
C ILE A 377 -17.65 14.53 -19.22
N LEU A 378 -17.22 15.02 -20.38
CA LEU A 378 -16.54 16.31 -20.50
C LEU A 378 -17.35 17.28 -21.35
N ASP A 379 -17.68 18.44 -20.80
CA ASP A 379 -18.05 19.60 -21.61
C ASP A 379 -16.80 20.26 -22.19
N VAL A 380 -16.49 19.96 -23.42
CA VAL A 380 -15.28 20.47 -24.11
C VAL A 380 -15.24 21.99 -24.25
N GLN A 381 -16.40 22.68 -24.21
CA GLN A 381 -16.47 24.15 -24.34
C GLN A 381 -16.09 24.84 -23.01
N THR A 382 -16.53 24.30 -21.91
CA THR A 382 -16.30 24.89 -20.58
C THR A 382 -15.16 24.26 -19.81
N GLY A 383 -14.73 23.03 -20.17
CA GLY A 383 -13.78 22.23 -19.43
C GLY A 383 -14.38 21.57 -18.19
N TYR A 384 -15.70 21.58 -17.99
CA TYR A 384 -16.35 20.96 -16.85
C TYR A 384 -16.36 19.44 -16.97
N VAL A 385 -15.93 18.75 -15.90
CA VAL A 385 -15.87 17.29 -15.82
C VAL A 385 -16.95 16.77 -14.89
N LYS A 386 -17.83 15.92 -15.40
CA LYS A 386 -18.84 15.21 -14.61
C LYS A 386 -18.21 14.04 -13.84
N ASN A 387 -18.84 13.69 -12.72
CA ASN A 387 -18.44 12.52 -11.92
C ASN A 387 -19.12 11.22 -12.42
N GLY A 388 -19.04 10.93 -13.69
CA GLY A 388 -19.74 9.85 -14.37
C GLY A 388 -20.92 10.33 -15.21
N ILE A 389 -21.59 9.41 -15.93
CA ILE A 389 -22.66 9.71 -16.87
C ILE A 389 -23.83 10.46 -16.20
N ASP A 390 -24.27 9.96 -15.06
CA ASP A 390 -25.39 10.54 -14.28
C ASP A 390 -24.87 11.35 -13.06
N GLY A 391 -23.59 11.74 -13.09
CA GLY A 391 -22.93 12.39 -11.96
C GLY A 391 -23.49 13.77 -11.65
N THR A 392 -24.01 13.96 -10.45
CA THR A 392 -24.54 15.22 -9.91
C THR A 392 -23.57 15.96 -9.01
N ILE A 393 -22.46 15.34 -8.65
CA ILE A 393 -21.45 15.86 -7.71
C ILE A 393 -20.22 16.31 -8.48
N THR A 394 -19.70 17.50 -8.19
CA THR A 394 -18.40 17.94 -8.69
C THR A 394 -17.30 17.38 -7.83
N ARG A 395 -16.40 16.59 -8.43
CA ARG A 395 -15.23 16.04 -7.77
C ARG A 395 -13.98 16.64 -8.38
N LEU A 396 -13.39 17.62 -7.72
CA LEU A 396 -12.28 18.41 -8.28
C LEU A 396 -11.06 17.56 -8.62
N TYR A 397 -10.76 16.51 -7.85
CA TYR A 397 -9.59 15.65 -8.13
C TYR A 397 -9.69 14.89 -9.46
N ASN A 398 -10.87 14.86 -10.12
CA ASN A 398 -11.05 14.20 -11.39
C ASN A 398 -10.51 15.01 -12.57
N PHE A 399 -10.53 16.34 -12.47
CA PHE A 399 -10.14 17.24 -13.57
C PHE A 399 -8.69 17.04 -14.03
N PRO A 400 -7.70 16.90 -13.15
CA PRO A 400 -6.33 16.62 -13.55
C PRO A 400 -6.17 15.36 -14.40
N TRP A 401 -6.90 14.29 -14.08
CA TRP A 401 -6.86 13.04 -14.83
C TRP A 401 -7.37 13.20 -16.28
N VAL A 402 -8.44 13.97 -16.45
CA VAL A 402 -8.95 14.29 -17.79
C VAL A 402 -7.95 15.16 -18.55
N SER A 403 -7.29 16.10 -17.88
CA SER A 403 -6.20 16.87 -18.51
C SER A 403 -5.06 15.96 -18.99
N THR A 404 -4.61 15.01 -18.16
CA THR A 404 -3.57 14.02 -18.53
C THR A 404 -3.99 13.17 -19.73
N TYR A 405 -5.25 12.72 -19.79
CA TYR A 405 -5.79 12.01 -20.95
C TYR A 405 -5.67 12.82 -22.25
N TYR A 406 -5.97 14.12 -22.23
CA TYR A 406 -5.82 14.97 -23.41
C TYR A 406 -4.37 15.34 -23.73
N LEU A 407 -3.46 15.34 -22.75
CA LEU A 407 -2.02 15.41 -23.03
C LEU A 407 -1.53 14.18 -23.79
N GLU A 408 -1.99 12.98 -23.44
CA GLU A 408 -1.64 11.76 -24.18
C GLU A 408 -2.26 11.73 -25.57
N TRP A 409 -3.47 12.27 -25.74
CA TRP A 409 -4.04 12.49 -27.06
C TRP A 409 -3.18 13.42 -27.91
N TYR A 410 -2.69 14.52 -27.33
CA TYR A 410 -1.77 15.42 -28.05
C TYR A 410 -0.47 14.70 -28.44
N ARG A 411 0.13 13.91 -27.56
CA ARG A 411 1.33 13.12 -27.87
C ARG A 411 1.11 12.17 -29.04
N PHE A 412 -0.02 11.52 -29.06
CA PHE A 412 -0.41 10.58 -30.12
C PHE A 412 -0.74 11.26 -31.46
N SER A 413 -1.57 12.27 -31.43
CA SER A 413 -2.15 12.84 -32.65
C SER A 413 -1.44 14.10 -33.19
N GLY A 414 -0.74 14.83 -32.31
CA GLY A 414 -0.23 16.17 -32.61
C GLY A 414 -1.32 17.25 -32.67
N GLU A 415 -2.57 16.93 -32.33
CA GLU A 415 -3.67 17.88 -32.36
C GLU A 415 -3.56 18.95 -31.28
N THR A 416 -3.20 20.18 -31.64
CA THR A 416 -3.06 21.30 -30.68
C THR A 416 -4.36 21.59 -29.92
N GLU A 417 -5.53 21.25 -30.46
CA GLU A 417 -6.80 21.40 -29.74
C GLU A 417 -6.87 20.52 -28.48
N CYS A 418 -6.21 19.36 -28.47
CA CYS A 418 -6.12 18.53 -27.27
C CYS A 418 -5.42 19.28 -26.13
N LEU A 419 -4.37 20.05 -26.41
CA LEU A 419 -3.72 20.91 -25.40
C LEU A 419 -4.63 22.03 -24.90
N ARG A 420 -5.44 22.63 -25.80
CA ARG A 420 -6.43 23.64 -25.40
C ARG A 420 -7.51 23.06 -24.51
N ILE A 421 -7.98 21.84 -24.81
CA ILE A 421 -8.94 21.13 -23.95
C ILE A 421 -8.32 20.83 -22.59
N ALA A 422 -7.10 20.29 -22.55
CA ALA A 422 -6.39 20.02 -21.29
C ALA A 422 -6.23 21.29 -20.44
N ALA A 423 -5.84 22.40 -21.06
CA ALA A 423 -5.70 23.69 -20.36
C ALA A 423 -7.06 24.23 -19.88
N ARG A 424 -8.13 24.07 -20.69
CA ARG A 424 -9.49 24.50 -20.32
C ARG A 424 -10.05 23.72 -19.14
N VAL A 425 -9.78 22.41 -19.08
CA VAL A 425 -10.14 21.56 -17.95
C VAL A 425 -9.45 22.03 -16.66
N LEU A 426 -8.13 22.33 -16.71
CA LEU A 426 -7.42 22.84 -15.54
C LEU A 426 -7.85 24.25 -15.15
N ASN A 427 -8.16 25.13 -16.11
CA ASN A 427 -8.72 26.43 -15.79
C ASN A 427 -10.06 26.29 -15.05
N LYS A 428 -10.94 25.38 -15.52
CA LYS A 428 -12.21 25.09 -14.87
C LYS A 428 -12.01 24.51 -13.45
N TYR A 429 -11.01 23.65 -13.27
CA TYR A 429 -10.61 23.16 -11.94
C TYR A 429 -10.30 24.31 -10.99
N TYR A 430 -9.51 25.30 -11.42
CA TYR A 430 -9.17 26.45 -10.57
C TYR A 430 -10.36 27.38 -10.35
N GLU A 431 -11.21 27.62 -11.35
CA GLU A 431 -12.45 28.37 -11.19
C GLU A 431 -13.38 27.76 -10.13
N LEU A 432 -13.37 26.45 -9.98
CA LEU A 432 -14.18 25.71 -9.01
C LEU A 432 -13.53 25.56 -7.63
N GLY A 433 -12.38 26.20 -7.40
CA GLY A 433 -11.70 26.21 -6.13
C GLY A 433 -10.61 25.14 -5.97
N GLY A 434 -10.07 24.61 -7.06
CA GLY A 434 -9.02 23.59 -7.08
C GLY A 434 -7.74 23.98 -6.33
N SER A 435 -7.43 25.29 -6.22
CA SER A 435 -6.32 25.78 -5.42
C SER A 435 -6.44 25.52 -3.90
N ALA A 436 -7.61 25.10 -3.43
CA ALA A 436 -7.81 24.68 -2.05
C ALA A 436 -7.41 23.21 -1.82
N GLN A 437 -7.22 22.41 -2.86
CA GLN A 437 -6.75 21.04 -2.73
C GLN A 437 -5.27 21.02 -2.37
N GLU A 438 -4.87 20.17 -1.42
CA GLU A 438 -3.48 20.03 -1.00
C GLU A 438 -2.72 19.05 -1.88
N SER A 439 -3.42 18.12 -2.53
CA SER A 439 -2.84 16.99 -3.27
C SER A 439 -3.31 16.97 -4.75
N PRO A 440 -2.89 17.95 -5.57
CA PRO A 440 -3.30 17.99 -6.97
C PRO A 440 -2.51 17.00 -7.82
N CYS A 441 -3.21 16.11 -8.55
CA CYS A 441 -2.59 15.20 -9.52
C CYS A 441 -2.44 15.89 -10.90
N ILE A 442 -1.63 16.94 -10.97
CA ILE A 442 -1.45 17.76 -12.17
C ILE A 442 -0.07 17.53 -12.79
N GLU A 443 -0.03 17.27 -14.10
CA GLU A 443 1.18 17.23 -14.92
C GLU A 443 1.62 18.67 -15.28
N ALA A 444 1.94 19.48 -14.25
CA ALA A 444 2.12 20.93 -14.39
C ALA A 444 3.31 21.30 -15.27
N PHE A 445 4.42 20.57 -15.13
CA PHE A 445 5.62 20.81 -15.91
C PHE A 445 5.39 20.49 -17.39
N GLU A 446 4.86 19.32 -17.68
CA GLU A 446 4.65 18.85 -19.06
C GLU A 446 3.65 19.69 -19.83
N ILE A 447 2.50 20.02 -19.25
CA ILE A 447 1.50 20.82 -19.96
C ILE A 447 2.05 22.20 -20.31
N LEU A 448 2.83 22.83 -19.41
CA LEU A 448 3.40 24.14 -19.71
C LEU A 448 4.49 24.05 -20.79
N GLU A 449 5.32 23.01 -20.79
CA GLU A 449 6.32 22.80 -21.85
C GLU A 449 5.63 22.62 -23.22
N PHE A 450 4.54 21.85 -23.29
CA PHE A 450 3.80 21.67 -24.54
C PHE A 450 3.08 22.95 -25.00
N LEU A 451 2.43 23.67 -24.10
CA LEU A 451 1.79 24.95 -24.43
C LEU A 451 2.78 25.97 -24.96
N LYS A 452 3.99 26.02 -24.36
CA LYS A 452 5.08 26.88 -24.80
C LYS A 452 5.61 26.48 -26.19
N LYS A 453 5.81 25.17 -26.41
CA LYS A 453 6.26 24.60 -27.69
C LYS A 453 5.29 24.94 -28.83
N GLU A 454 4.00 24.87 -28.58
CA GLU A 454 2.95 25.15 -29.57
C GLU A 454 2.56 26.64 -29.69
N GLY A 455 3.24 27.54 -28.94
CA GLY A 455 2.98 28.97 -28.98
C GLY A 455 1.62 29.38 -28.39
N LEU A 456 1.07 28.56 -27.49
CA LEU A 456 -0.19 28.82 -26.78
C LEU A 456 0.05 29.72 -25.56
N ASP A 457 0.49 30.94 -25.81
CA ASP A 457 1.00 31.87 -24.78
C ASP A 457 -0.06 32.31 -23.76
N VAL A 458 -1.32 32.36 -24.16
CA VAL A 458 -2.43 32.80 -23.28
C VAL A 458 -2.67 31.72 -22.21
N GLU A 459 -2.85 30.49 -22.66
CA GLU A 459 -3.08 29.32 -21.81
C GLU A 459 -1.86 29.07 -20.92
N TYR A 460 -0.65 29.16 -21.47
CA TYR A 460 0.62 29.05 -20.74
C TYR A 460 0.70 30.06 -19.58
N LYS A 461 0.50 31.34 -19.84
CA LYS A 461 0.61 32.39 -18.83
C LYS A 461 -0.47 32.26 -17.74
N GLN A 462 -1.67 31.86 -18.14
CA GLN A 462 -2.79 31.67 -17.21
C GLN A 462 -2.49 30.50 -16.27
N LEU A 463 -2.21 29.30 -16.80
CA LEU A 463 -1.95 28.12 -15.98
C LEU A 463 -0.68 28.28 -15.12
N LYS A 464 0.37 28.90 -15.65
CA LYS A 464 1.58 29.15 -14.84
C LYS A 464 1.28 29.98 -13.59
N ARG A 465 0.42 31.00 -13.69
CA ARG A 465 0.00 31.81 -12.52
C ARG A 465 -0.80 30.97 -11.52
N GLU A 466 -1.75 30.16 -12.02
CA GLU A 466 -2.56 29.29 -11.16
C GLU A 466 -1.68 28.26 -10.43
N PHE A 467 -0.72 27.62 -11.12
CA PHE A 467 0.18 26.65 -10.52
C PHE A 467 1.06 27.26 -9.43
N ILE A 468 1.63 28.46 -9.65
CA ILE A 468 2.42 29.18 -8.65
C ILE A 468 1.55 29.52 -7.44
N SER A 469 0.35 30.10 -7.65
CA SER A 469 -0.58 30.46 -6.58
C SER A 469 -1.00 29.22 -5.76
N HIS A 470 -1.23 28.10 -6.43
CA HIS A 470 -1.59 26.84 -5.77
C HIS A 470 -0.42 26.28 -4.94
N ALA A 471 0.78 26.24 -5.50
CA ALA A 471 1.98 25.81 -4.78
C ALA A 471 2.28 26.70 -3.57
N ASP A 472 2.05 28.01 -3.67
CA ASP A 472 2.15 28.95 -2.54
C ASP A 472 1.13 28.62 -1.44
N SER A 473 -0.08 28.24 -1.82
CA SER A 473 -1.11 27.78 -0.89
C SER A 473 -0.70 26.50 -0.16
N ILE A 474 -0.20 25.50 -0.88
CA ILE A 474 0.32 24.26 -0.30
C ILE A 474 1.49 24.57 0.64
N TYR A 475 2.46 25.37 0.18
CA TYR A 475 3.61 25.77 0.99
C TYR A 475 3.21 26.45 2.30
N ALA A 476 2.24 27.35 2.26
CA ALA A 476 1.76 28.07 3.45
C ALA A 476 1.03 27.15 4.46
N ARG A 477 0.40 26.07 3.97
CA ARG A 477 -0.36 25.11 4.79
C ARG A 477 0.47 23.93 5.28
N ARG A 478 1.65 23.67 4.73
CA ARG A 478 2.47 22.47 4.97
C ARG A 478 2.67 22.07 6.43
N THR A 479 2.67 23.05 7.35
CA THR A 479 2.79 22.82 8.80
C THR A 479 1.44 22.55 9.47
N LYS A 480 0.35 22.69 8.72
CA LYS A 480 -1.05 22.53 9.16
C LYS A 480 -1.79 21.51 8.33
N SER A 481 -1.04 20.57 7.69
CA SER A 481 -1.65 19.49 6.90
C SER A 481 -2.82 18.89 7.66
N SER A 482 -3.97 18.80 7.01
CA SER A 482 -5.16 18.26 7.66
C SER A 482 -4.92 16.79 8.02
N SER A 483 -5.45 16.38 9.15
CA SER A 483 -5.38 14.96 9.56
C SER A 483 -5.98 14.02 8.51
N GLU A 484 -6.92 14.50 7.71
CA GLU A 484 -7.55 13.70 6.63
C GLU A 484 -6.57 13.37 5.51
N GLU A 485 -5.71 14.29 5.10
CA GLU A 485 -4.77 14.04 4.01
C GLU A 485 -3.64 13.10 4.42
N VAL A 486 -3.12 13.24 5.62
CA VAL A 486 -2.10 12.32 6.14
C VAL A 486 -2.67 10.92 6.33
N SER A 487 -3.91 10.79 6.82
CA SER A 487 -4.57 9.49 7.00
C SER A 487 -4.97 8.83 5.69
N CYS A 488 -5.25 9.63 4.65
CA CYS A 488 -5.66 9.11 3.34
C CYS A 488 -4.51 8.49 2.54
N ALA A 489 -3.33 8.42 3.13
CA ALA A 489 -2.21 7.67 2.64
C ALA A 489 -1.24 8.44 1.75
N ASN A 490 -0.19 7.74 1.48
CA ASN A 490 0.94 8.12 0.68
C ASN A 490 0.58 8.75 -0.70
N GLY A 491 -0.48 8.26 -1.37
CA GLY A 491 -0.91 8.82 -2.64
C GLY A 491 -1.19 10.34 -2.59
N MET A 492 -1.68 10.83 -1.46
CA MET A 492 -1.93 12.26 -1.25
C MET A 492 -0.62 13.03 -0.99
N MET A 493 0.25 12.46 -0.15
CA MET A 493 1.56 13.07 0.18
C MET A 493 2.48 13.11 -1.05
N ASN A 494 2.48 12.05 -1.86
CA ASN A 494 3.23 12.00 -3.10
C ASN A 494 2.82 13.11 -4.06
N LEU A 495 1.53 13.38 -4.19
CA LEU A 495 1.03 14.42 -5.09
C LEU A 495 1.45 15.83 -4.65
N MET A 496 1.47 16.12 -3.35
CA MET A 496 2.02 17.38 -2.85
C MET A 496 3.49 17.55 -3.26
N SER A 497 4.33 16.56 -2.96
CA SER A 497 5.77 16.59 -3.29
C SER A 497 5.98 16.73 -4.79
N THR A 498 5.25 15.94 -5.58
CA THR A 498 5.30 15.98 -7.06
C THR A 498 4.98 17.36 -7.60
N PHE A 499 3.90 17.97 -7.11
CA PHE A 499 3.44 19.28 -7.60
C PHE A 499 4.42 20.39 -7.21
N LEU A 500 4.93 20.41 -5.98
CA LEU A 500 5.92 21.38 -5.53
C LEU A 500 7.25 21.26 -6.31
N ALA A 501 7.70 20.02 -6.59
CA ALA A 501 8.89 19.77 -7.39
C ALA A 501 8.73 20.30 -8.83
N GLN A 502 7.56 20.03 -9.47
CA GLN A 502 7.26 20.55 -10.79
C GLN A 502 7.23 22.10 -10.82
N VAL A 503 6.61 22.73 -9.81
CA VAL A 503 6.57 24.21 -9.75
C VAL A 503 7.95 24.80 -9.46
N TYR A 504 8.79 24.11 -8.68
CA TYR A 504 10.20 24.51 -8.54
C TYR A 504 10.93 24.51 -9.90
N LEU A 505 10.79 23.46 -10.70
CA LEU A 505 11.38 23.37 -12.04
C LEU A 505 10.90 24.49 -12.98
N LEU A 506 9.70 25.01 -12.79
CA LEU A 506 9.12 26.11 -13.56
C LEU A 506 9.54 27.51 -13.09
N THR A 507 9.99 27.65 -11.84
CA THR A 507 10.19 28.95 -11.18
C THR A 507 11.57 29.15 -10.59
N GLU A 508 12.30 28.07 -10.30
CA GLU A 508 13.56 28.03 -9.55
C GLU A 508 13.45 28.62 -8.12
N ASP A 509 12.23 28.76 -7.58
CA ASP A 509 12.01 29.31 -6.24
C ASP A 509 12.26 28.24 -5.17
N LYS A 510 13.41 28.37 -4.49
CA LYS A 510 13.91 27.41 -3.49
C LYS A 510 12.99 27.17 -2.30
N LYS A 511 11.99 28.04 -2.06
CA LYS A 511 11.03 27.82 -0.96
C LYS A 511 10.27 26.49 -1.11
N TYR A 512 10.01 26.04 -2.35
CA TYR A 512 9.32 24.78 -2.61
C TYR A 512 10.17 23.57 -2.23
N LEU A 513 11.50 23.62 -2.40
CA LEU A 513 12.39 22.53 -1.99
C LEU A 513 12.47 22.35 -0.47
N MET A 514 12.28 23.43 0.30
CA MET A 514 12.45 23.40 1.77
C MET A 514 11.48 22.46 2.50
N CYS A 515 10.35 22.08 1.89
CA CYS A 515 9.38 21.18 2.48
C CYS A 515 9.36 19.78 1.85
N ILE A 516 10.00 19.60 0.69
CA ILE A 516 9.98 18.31 -0.02
C ILE A 516 10.63 17.21 0.82
N ASP A 517 11.72 17.49 1.51
CA ASP A 517 12.46 16.55 2.35
C ASP A 517 11.58 15.95 3.47
N ASP A 518 10.79 16.76 4.16
CA ASP A 518 9.86 16.29 5.18
C ASP A 518 8.68 15.52 4.55
N LEU A 519 8.16 15.98 3.41
CA LEU A 519 7.09 15.28 2.69
C LEU A 519 7.53 13.92 2.15
N LEU A 520 8.78 13.79 1.70
CA LEU A 520 9.37 12.51 1.29
C LEU A 520 9.40 11.52 2.45
N LYS A 521 9.88 11.94 3.62
CA LYS A 521 9.92 11.10 4.84
C LYS A 521 8.52 10.62 5.25
N ILE A 522 7.51 11.50 5.16
CA ILE A 522 6.12 11.13 5.41
C ILE A 522 5.66 10.09 4.39
N SER A 523 5.93 10.30 3.10
CA SER A 523 5.58 9.33 2.05
C SER A 523 6.25 7.98 2.28
N GLU A 524 7.54 7.99 2.65
CA GLU A 524 8.33 6.78 2.92
C GLU A 524 7.87 6.01 4.16
N SER A 525 7.16 6.65 5.11
CA SER A 525 6.57 5.95 6.25
C SER A 525 5.53 4.90 5.85
N PHE A 526 4.93 5.05 4.65
CA PHE A 526 3.97 4.10 4.08
C PHE A 526 4.63 2.99 3.25
N TYR A 527 5.90 3.14 2.83
CA TYR A 527 6.53 2.16 1.94
C TYR A 527 7.00 0.94 2.71
N ASP A 528 6.63 -0.22 2.17
CA ASP A 528 7.08 -1.49 2.70
C ASP A 528 8.49 -1.85 2.18
N SER A 529 9.25 -2.54 3.02
CA SER A 529 10.59 -3.05 2.71
C SER A 529 10.67 -4.58 2.77
N GLN A 530 9.51 -5.25 2.75
CA GLN A 530 9.47 -6.70 2.76
C GLN A 530 10.09 -7.30 1.49
N PRO A 531 10.78 -8.43 1.57
CA PRO A 531 11.39 -9.10 0.43
C PRO A 531 10.34 -9.87 -0.40
N ASP A 532 9.36 -9.13 -0.88
CA ASP A 532 8.28 -9.60 -1.74
C ASP A 532 8.02 -8.54 -2.82
N TYR A 533 8.07 -8.92 -4.07
CA TYR A 533 7.90 -8.02 -5.22
C TYR A 533 6.58 -7.23 -5.19
N ARG A 534 5.55 -7.73 -4.48
CA ARG A 534 4.26 -7.03 -4.34
C ARG A 534 4.30 -5.90 -3.33
N MET A 535 5.30 -5.87 -2.46
CA MET A 535 5.36 -4.96 -1.32
C MET A 535 6.60 -4.08 -1.29
N TYR A 536 7.73 -4.56 -1.80
CA TYR A 536 8.99 -3.82 -1.73
C TYR A 536 8.90 -2.48 -2.48
N GLY A 537 9.07 -1.37 -1.76
CA GLY A 537 8.93 -0.02 -2.31
C GLY A 537 7.50 0.37 -2.70
N ILE A 538 6.50 -0.44 -2.32
CA ILE A 538 5.08 -0.20 -2.59
C ILE A 538 4.41 0.30 -1.30
N ALA A 539 3.61 1.35 -1.43
CA ALA A 539 2.96 1.96 -0.29
C ALA A 539 1.78 1.13 0.22
N LEU A 540 1.71 1.00 1.54
CA LEU A 540 0.57 0.42 2.22
C LEU A 540 -0.70 1.24 1.96
N ARG A 541 -1.78 0.55 1.55
CA ARG A 541 -3.16 1.04 1.53
C ARG A 541 -4.07 -0.04 2.10
N TYR A 542 -5.10 0.31 2.86
CA TYR A 542 -5.94 -0.69 3.55
C TYR A 542 -7.45 -0.52 3.30
N TRP A 543 -7.85 0.48 2.52
CA TRP A 543 -9.27 0.75 2.21
C TRP A 543 -9.58 0.84 0.71
N ASP A 544 -8.58 0.68 -0.18
CA ASP A 544 -8.78 0.82 -1.62
C ASP A 544 -9.71 -0.24 -2.21
N MET A 545 -9.62 -1.48 -1.74
CA MET A 545 -10.48 -2.55 -2.27
C MET A 545 -11.97 -2.36 -1.94
N TYR A 546 -12.30 -1.55 -0.95
CA TYR A 546 -13.67 -1.13 -0.72
C TYR A 546 -14.22 -0.30 -1.89
N TRP A 547 -13.40 0.57 -2.49
CA TRP A 547 -13.81 1.45 -3.57
C TRP A 547 -13.62 0.84 -4.97
N PHE A 548 -12.61 0.00 -5.16
CA PHE A 548 -12.20 -0.48 -6.47
C PHE A 548 -12.42 -1.99 -6.68
N GLY A 549 -12.48 -2.77 -5.61
CA GLY A 549 -12.57 -4.21 -5.65
C GLY A 549 -14.00 -4.73 -5.78
N LYS A 550 -14.14 -5.92 -6.35
CA LYS A 550 -15.43 -6.60 -6.58
C LYS A 550 -16.23 -6.81 -5.29
N ASP A 551 -15.54 -7.33 -4.26
CA ASP A 551 -16.20 -7.69 -3.00
C ASP A 551 -16.27 -6.53 -2.02
N GLN A 552 -15.84 -5.34 -2.41
CA GLN A 552 -15.73 -4.19 -1.51
C GLN A 552 -15.02 -4.54 -0.20
N SER A 553 -14.01 -5.41 -0.29
CA SER A 553 -13.27 -5.90 0.86
C SER A 553 -12.37 -4.82 1.45
N TYR A 554 -12.03 -4.99 2.70
CA TYR A 554 -11.22 -4.06 3.47
C TYR A 554 -9.95 -4.78 3.91
N GLY A 555 -8.80 -4.08 3.95
CA GLY A 555 -7.54 -4.64 4.42
C GLY A 555 -6.34 -4.21 3.59
N ASP A 556 -5.14 -4.59 4.03
CA ASP A 556 -3.89 -4.21 3.38
C ASP A 556 -3.86 -4.60 1.91
N THR A 557 -3.73 -3.62 1.05
CA THR A 557 -3.73 -3.76 -0.40
C THR A 557 -2.36 -3.44 -0.96
N TYR A 558 -1.80 -4.38 -1.71
CA TYR A 558 -0.52 -4.29 -2.41
C TYR A 558 -0.54 -5.16 -3.67
N PRO A 559 0.01 -4.73 -4.80
CA PRO A 559 0.07 -3.34 -5.25
C PRO A 559 -1.30 -2.83 -5.68
N GLN A 560 -1.38 -1.57 -5.99
CA GLN A 560 -2.57 -0.91 -6.54
C GLN A 560 -2.15 0.37 -7.30
N TRP A 561 -3.05 0.96 -8.09
CA TRP A 561 -2.69 2.03 -9.03
C TRP A 561 -2.09 3.29 -8.39
N LEU A 562 -2.53 3.68 -7.18
CA LEU A 562 -2.00 4.85 -6.48
C LEU A 562 -0.53 4.67 -6.04
N SER A 563 -0.08 3.43 -5.84
CA SER A 563 1.32 3.19 -5.48
C SER A 563 2.29 3.61 -6.58
N ALA A 564 1.86 3.60 -7.85
CA ALA A 564 2.66 4.07 -8.96
C ALA A 564 2.92 5.59 -8.97
N LEU A 565 2.11 6.38 -8.24
CA LEU A 565 2.35 7.81 -8.05
C LEU A 565 3.65 8.10 -7.27
N THR A 566 4.14 7.13 -6.51
CA THR A 566 5.47 7.16 -5.90
C THR A 566 6.57 7.44 -6.92
N THR A 567 6.47 6.83 -8.08
CA THR A 567 7.48 6.97 -9.13
C THR A 567 7.47 8.34 -9.76
N GLN A 568 6.29 8.93 -9.95
CA GLN A 568 6.16 10.32 -10.41
C GLN A 568 6.79 11.29 -9.40
N MET A 569 6.54 11.07 -8.11
CA MET A 569 7.16 11.87 -7.04
C MET A 569 8.68 11.80 -7.10
N TYR A 570 9.26 10.62 -7.08
CA TYR A 570 10.72 10.48 -7.13
C TYR A 570 11.31 11.04 -8.41
N TYR A 571 10.67 10.83 -9.57
CA TYR A 571 11.14 11.37 -10.83
C TYR A 571 11.27 12.89 -10.80
N TYR A 572 10.24 13.61 -10.36
CA TYR A 572 10.30 15.07 -10.30
C TYR A 572 11.17 15.59 -9.14
N CYS A 573 11.23 14.87 -8.02
CA CYS A 573 12.16 15.21 -6.94
C CYS A 573 13.63 15.04 -7.37
N ASP A 574 13.95 13.98 -8.11
CA ASP A 574 15.30 13.77 -8.66
C ASP A 574 15.71 14.91 -9.60
N LEU A 575 14.81 15.36 -10.48
CA LEU A 575 15.05 16.50 -11.35
C LEU A 575 15.21 17.81 -10.57
N ALA A 576 14.47 17.99 -9.48
CA ALA A 576 14.46 19.23 -8.70
C ALA A 576 15.64 19.32 -7.72
N MET A 577 16.09 18.20 -7.14
CA MET A 577 17.09 18.14 -6.07
C MET A 577 18.41 17.48 -6.49
N GLU A 578 18.53 17.05 -7.74
CA GLU A 578 19.71 16.32 -8.26
C GLU A 578 19.99 15.02 -7.45
N THR A 579 18.94 14.34 -7.02
CA THR A 579 19.01 13.02 -6.35
C THR A 579 18.85 11.87 -7.36
N ASP A 580 19.06 10.63 -6.94
CA ASP A 580 18.93 9.44 -7.81
C ASP A 580 18.12 8.33 -7.13
N HIS A 581 16.85 8.22 -7.50
CA HIS A 581 15.91 7.19 -7.05
C HIS A 581 15.54 6.18 -8.15
N LYS A 582 16.34 6.08 -9.23
CA LYS A 582 16.03 5.21 -10.38
C LYS A 582 15.78 3.76 -10.00
N SER A 583 16.52 3.23 -9.03
CA SER A 583 16.34 1.85 -8.56
C SER A 583 14.95 1.67 -7.96
N ILE A 584 14.53 2.52 -7.03
CA ILE A 584 13.21 2.40 -6.39
C ILE A 584 12.07 2.70 -7.36
N ILE A 585 12.27 3.61 -8.32
CA ILE A 585 11.32 3.86 -9.42
C ILE A 585 11.10 2.57 -10.21
N LYS A 586 12.20 1.91 -10.63
CA LYS A 586 12.12 0.64 -11.38
C LYS A 586 11.43 -0.45 -10.57
N GLU A 587 11.83 -0.65 -9.32
CA GLU A 587 11.24 -1.64 -8.42
C GLU A 587 9.73 -1.45 -8.25
N ASN A 588 9.31 -0.23 -7.92
CA ASN A 588 7.90 0.08 -7.74
C ASN A 588 7.09 -0.20 -9.00
N LEU A 589 7.54 0.24 -10.17
CA LEU A 589 6.83 0.05 -11.44
C LEU A 589 6.77 -1.42 -11.86
N LEU A 590 7.88 -2.16 -11.75
CA LEU A 590 7.90 -3.58 -12.09
C LEU A 590 7.10 -4.41 -11.07
N GLY A 591 7.17 -4.08 -9.79
CA GLY A 591 6.34 -4.71 -8.75
C GLY A 591 4.85 -4.54 -9.04
N ASN A 592 4.42 -3.34 -9.45
CA ASN A 592 3.04 -3.08 -9.86
C ASN A 592 2.63 -3.88 -11.12
N CYS A 593 3.57 -4.31 -11.97
CA CYS A 593 3.25 -5.11 -13.15
C CYS A 593 2.70 -6.50 -12.84
N CYS A 594 2.80 -7.00 -11.61
CA CYS A 594 2.25 -8.30 -11.24
C CYS A 594 0.71 -8.39 -11.29
N VAL A 595 0.01 -7.25 -11.37
CA VAL A 595 -1.45 -7.24 -11.53
C VAL A 595 -1.89 -7.53 -12.97
N TYR A 596 -0.96 -7.53 -13.96
CA TYR A 596 -1.26 -7.79 -15.36
C TYR A 596 -1.00 -9.25 -15.72
N PHE A 597 -2.01 -9.94 -16.16
CA PHE A 597 -1.98 -11.39 -16.46
C PHE A 597 -1.69 -11.66 -17.94
N SER A 598 -1.30 -12.89 -18.23
CA SER A 598 -0.93 -13.34 -19.59
C SER A 598 -2.08 -13.28 -20.60
N ASP A 599 -3.34 -13.24 -20.16
CA ASP A 599 -4.53 -13.08 -21.00
C ASP A 599 -4.91 -11.61 -21.24
N GLY A 600 -4.14 -10.66 -20.69
CA GLY A 600 -4.38 -9.21 -20.78
C GLY A 600 -5.35 -8.65 -19.73
N PHE A 601 -5.94 -9.51 -18.89
CA PHE A 601 -6.67 -9.04 -17.71
C PHE A 601 -5.71 -8.34 -16.74
N ALA A 602 -6.24 -7.38 -15.98
CA ALA A 602 -5.47 -6.72 -14.93
C ALA A 602 -6.31 -6.55 -13.66
N ALA A 603 -5.84 -7.09 -12.54
CA ALA A 603 -6.50 -6.92 -11.25
C ALA A 603 -6.31 -5.50 -10.71
N CYS A 604 -7.32 -4.91 -10.08
CA CYS A 604 -7.20 -3.58 -9.49
C CYS A 604 -6.29 -3.53 -8.25
N GLY A 605 -5.94 -4.67 -7.68
CA GLY A 605 -5.00 -4.78 -6.58
C GLY A 605 -4.89 -6.19 -6.03
N TYR A 606 -4.03 -6.35 -5.03
CA TYR A 606 -3.79 -7.60 -4.31
C TYR A 606 -4.02 -7.41 -2.82
N LEU A 607 -4.90 -8.19 -2.22
CA LEU A 607 -5.13 -8.23 -0.77
C LEU A 607 -4.14 -9.18 -0.13
N TYR A 608 -3.35 -8.67 0.81
CA TYR A 608 -2.24 -9.42 1.40
C TYR A 608 -2.57 -10.14 2.72
N PRO A 609 -3.38 -9.61 3.67
CA PRO A 609 -3.64 -10.29 4.93
C PRO A 609 -4.24 -11.67 4.71
N LYS A 610 -3.86 -12.64 5.55
CA LYS A 610 -4.43 -13.99 5.51
C LYS A 610 -5.94 -13.97 5.81
N LYS A 611 -6.35 -13.05 6.69
CA LYS A 611 -7.73 -12.94 7.19
C LYS A 611 -8.07 -11.51 7.53
N ILE A 612 -9.25 -11.06 7.16
CA ILE A 612 -9.78 -9.75 7.51
C ILE A 612 -11.15 -9.95 8.15
N THR A 613 -11.36 -9.38 9.34
CA THR A 613 -12.64 -9.43 10.04
C THR A 613 -13.06 -8.01 10.38
N VAL A 614 -14.23 -7.60 9.89
CA VAL A 614 -14.84 -6.30 10.19
C VAL A 614 -16.15 -6.55 10.95
N PHE A 615 -16.25 -6.03 12.15
CA PHE A 615 -17.40 -6.20 13.04
C PHE A 615 -17.72 -4.88 13.77
N SER A 616 -18.82 -4.83 14.50
CA SER A 616 -19.16 -3.78 15.44
C SER A 616 -19.38 -4.35 16.82
N SER A 617 -18.67 -3.86 17.82
CA SER A 617 -18.96 -4.15 19.23
C SER A 617 -20.17 -3.36 19.76
N ASP A 618 -20.56 -2.27 19.09
CA ASP A 618 -21.78 -1.51 19.34
C ASP A 618 -22.84 -1.85 18.27
N PRO A 619 -23.93 -2.55 18.61
CA PRO A 619 -24.96 -2.95 17.66
C PRO A 619 -25.73 -1.78 17.04
N ASP A 620 -25.69 -0.61 17.67
CA ASP A 620 -26.35 0.61 17.19
C ASP A 620 -25.43 1.41 16.22
N THR A 621 -24.16 1.05 16.09
CA THR A 621 -23.23 1.71 15.18
C THR A 621 -23.60 1.43 13.72
N LYS A 622 -23.90 2.48 12.97
CA LYS A 622 -24.13 2.44 11.52
C LYS A 622 -22.91 2.98 10.82
N ASN A 623 -22.24 2.16 10.03
CA ASN A 623 -21.14 2.58 9.19
C ASN A 623 -21.52 2.43 7.71
N VAL A 624 -21.48 3.53 6.96
CA VAL A 624 -21.77 3.56 5.52
C VAL A 624 -20.54 3.29 4.65
N ASN A 625 -19.34 3.36 5.25
CA ASN A 625 -18.06 3.26 4.54
C ASN A 625 -17.27 1.99 4.85
N ARG A 626 -17.85 1.08 5.65
CA ARG A 626 -17.17 -0.14 6.09
C ARG A 626 -18.17 -1.29 6.19
N PRO A 627 -18.29 -2.12 5.19
CA PRO A 627 -19.19 -3.28 5.27
C PRO A 627 -18.71 -4.23 6.37
N LEU A 628 -19.66 -4.77 7.14
CA LEU A 628 -19.39 -5.87 8.06
C LEU A 628 -19.12 -7.13 7.25
N GLY A 629 -18.16 -7.94 7.69
CA GLY A 629 -17.92 -9.20 7.03
C GLY A 629 -16.59 -9.83 7.39
N TYR A 630 -16.37 -10.93 6.73
CA TYR A 630 -15.18 -11.74 6.83
C TYR A 630 -14.64 -12.05 5.44
N TRP A 631 -13.35 -11.76 5.21
CA TRP A 631 -12.68 -12.03 3.95
C TRP A 631 -11.43 -12.88 4.19
N ASN A 632 -11.21 -13.84 3.31
CA ASN A 632 -9.92 -14.50 3.16
C ASN A 632 -9.06 -13.64 2.24
N GLY A 633 -7.96 -13.10 2.76
CA GLY A 633 -7.01 -12.29 2.01
C GLY A 633 -6.08 -13.11 1.08
N LYS A 634 -4.94 -12.54 0.72
CA LYS A 634 -3.92 -13.10 -0.19
C LYS A 634 -4.47 -13.45 -1.57
N ARG A 635 -5.08 -12.49 -2.24
CA ARG A 635 -5.62 -12.69 -3.58
C ARG A 635 -5.56 -11.46 -4.44
N PHE A 636 -5.49 -11.67 -5.74
CA PHE A 636 -5.81 -10.64 -6.70
C PHE A 636 -7.34 -10.45 -6.77
N ASP A 637 -7.75 -9.18 -6.91
CA ASP A 637 -9.17 -8.87 -7.09
C ASP A 637 -9.66 -9.30 -8.47
N ALA A 638 -10.95 -9.65 -8.56
CA ALA A 638 -11.56 -10.11 -9.80
C ALA A 638 -11.91 -8.95 -10.77
N PHE A 639 -11.89 -7.70 -10.32
CA PHE A 639 -12.17 -6.54 -11.16
C PHE A 639 -10.92 -5.97 -11.82
N ALA A 640 -11.01 -5.67 -13.12
CA ALA A 640 -10.13 -4.77 -13.83
C ALA A 640 -10.67 -3.35 -13.71
N ASN A 641 -10.16 -2.55 -12.75
CA ASN A 641 -10.66 -1.24 -12.41
C ASN A 641 -9.54 -0.27 -12.00
N ASP A 642 -9.24 0.73 -12.81
CA ASP A 642 -8.27 1.83 -12.61
C ASP A 642 -6.77 1.46 -12.50
N GLN A 643 -6.39 0.21 -12.42
CA GLN A 643 -4.98 -0.22 -12.30
C GLN A 643 -4.09 0.23 -13.46
N ASP A 644 -4.66 0.64 -14.59
CA ASP A 644 -3.93 0.98 -15.81
C ASP A 644 -3.04 2.23 -15.69
N TRP A 645 -3.24 3.06 -14.67
CA TRP A 645 -2.29 4.10 -14.31
C TRP A 645 -0.90 3.53 -13.96
N SER A 646 -0.84 2.35 -13.33
CA SER A 646 0.45 1.71 -13.02
C SER A 646 1.25 1.38 -14.28
N LEU A 647 0.62 0.77 -15.29
CA LEU A 647 1.29 0.47 -16.55
C LEU A 647 1.56 1.73 -17.38
N TYR A 648 0.68 2.73 -17.31
CA TYR A 648 0.91 4.03 -17.93
C TYR A 648 2.21 4.68 -17.43
N TYR A 649 2.45 4.71 -16.12
CA TYR A 649 3.68 5.25 -15.56
C TYR A 649 4.89 4.34 -15.87
N ALA A 650 4.72 3.02 -15.93
CA ALA A 650 5.79 2.13 -16.37
C ALA A 650 6.20 2.43 -17.82
N VAL A 651 5.25 2.63 -18.73
CA VAL A 651 5.52 3.05 -20.12
C VAL A 651 6.20 4.42 -20.13
N LYS A 652 5.70 5.38 -19.35
CA LYS A 652 6.19 6.75 -19.31
C LYS A 652 7.62 6.87 -18.78
N TYR A 653 8.02 6.09 -17.79
CA TYR A 653 9.32 6.26 -17.12
C TYR A 653 10.35 5.16 -17.41
N LEU A 654 9.95 3.98 -17.88
CA LEU A 654 10.88 2.89 -18.17
C LEU A 654 11.09 2.63 -19.68
N LEU A 655 10.16 3.05 -20.53
CA LEU A 655 10.22 2.81 -21.97
C LEU A 655 10.49 4.07 -22.80
N GLN A 656 10.96 5.14 -22.20
CA GLN A 656 11.38 6.39 -22.92
C GLN A 656 12.63 6.19 -23.74
#